data_bdf3e602e6d8eb205ba18aa916f48dfe
#
_entry.id   bdf3e602e6d8eb205ba18aa916f48dfe
#
_cell.length_a   1.000
_cell.length_b   1.000
_cell.length_c   1.000
_cell.angle_alpha   90.00
_cell.angle_beta   90.00
_cell.angle_gamma   90.00
#
_symmetry.space_group_name_H-M   'P 1'
#
loop_
_entity.id
_entity.type
_entity.pdbx_description
1 polymer ?
#
loop_
_entity_poly.entity_id
_entity_poly.type
_entity_poly.pdbx_seq_one_letter_code
_entity_poly.pdbx_strand_id
1 'polypeptide(L)'
;MRKEYVTYNSDLPIQSTYATIKEYPLHWHNAIEIVYVLKGKINISIDTDNFELYENELEIINVDESHRLYSNEDNKILLFHIDQSFFEKYYKDIKNIYFYTNTSDLGAQEGEEYIIFRTLLAKLLCESVQKVENYDEEIESILIDLLFHLINNFHYLIYDQEELKDNKEQLERYHRISKYIFNNYNNNITLQAIAKKEFLSPHYLSHEIKNVTGYSFTDLINLTRVEESVKLLLDTDMSIYEISEEVGFSHTRYFNKHFKSYYNCTPLQFRRKNKFDEATLEKMKDITLLPLEDSIDILSTYLENYERFNYENKLWTIDVDINNNIEKYSDKFREIISLGDIFDLMIEDNKDILESLQNEIHFEYGRIEYFFHNNMGIFKSSDFINWNRVKTVLEFMASIELKPLIVIDNYDFEIEDYIHTIESFHSYFSEIEYYYLSDVKFQLNSTLSLEIKEELRKYFNNSKFSLLEEEFVPFKELNPIYDTAYMLPYIIHSSIFTHKDLSFLRAFDVIEKEIYLNNEVFIGASGIINDMDIRKPSYYAYYLLSKLSGNVVAKDDGYIVTKDRDTYSILLYTYNENIDDLFKNSSKLKSAERKISLNLFNVPSDSRITFYEINQKVGSSYDYWVSMGKPERLNKEEMEILSKASFPKIEFKYAKKSPVLNIITKLKGYGATLILIKPTKK
;
A
#
# COMPACT_ATOMS: atom_id res chain seq x y z
N MET A 1 36.26 -21.86 -7.49
CA MET A 1 36.62 -20.48 -7.10
C MET A 1 35.39 -19.81 -6.50
N ARG A 2 35.55 -19.04 -5.44
CA ARG A 2 34.44 -18.27 -4.85
C ARG A 2 34.22 -16.92 -5.52
N LYS A 3 35.20 -16.48 -6.31
CA LYS A 3 35.02 -15.33 -7.18
C LYS A 3 34.14 -15.72 -8.34
N GLU A 4 32.97 -15.15 -8.41
CA GLU A 4 32.06 -15.29 -9.52
C GLU A 4 32.31 -14.17 -10.54
N TYR A 5 32.22 -14.49 -11.81
CA TYR A 5 32.29 -13.50 -12.87
C TYR A 5 30.91 -13.34 -13.43
N VAL A 6 30.28 -12.22 -13.17
CA VAL A 6 28.99 -11.87 -13.75
C VAL A 6 29.19 -11.69 -15.25
N THR A 7 28.44 -12.44 -16.03
CA THR A 7 28.44 -12.35 -17.49
C THR A 7 27.11 -11.73 -17.93
N TYR A 8 27.21 -10.72 -18.77
CA TYR A 8 26.04 -10.01 -19.27
C TYR A 8 25.60 -10.64 -20.60
N ASN A 9 24.35 -11.13 -20.66
CA ASN A 9 23.81 -11.89 -21.81
C ASN A 9 23.44 -11.02 -23.02
N SER A 10 23.61 -9.73 -22.93
CA SER A 10 23.41 -8.72 -23.98
C SER A 10 24.53 -7.70 -23.90
N ASP A 11 24.66 -6.84 -24.88
CA ASP A 11 25.61 -5.70 -24.83
C ASP A 11 25.27 -4.68 -23.72
N LEU A 12 24.28 -5.01 -22.87
CA LEU A 12 23.84 -4.16 -21.77
C LEU A 12 24.64 -4.43 -20.49
N PRO A 13 25.03 -3.39 -19.75
CA PRO A 13 25.86 -3.49 -18.55
C PRO A 13 25.08 -3.83 -17.28
N ILE A 14 23.96 -4.57 -17.41
CA ILE A 14 23.09 -4.94 -16.31
C ILE A 14 22.53 -6.35 -16.51
N GLN A 15 22.40 -7.09 -15.41
CA GLN A 15 21.67 -8.34 -15.33
C GLN A 15 20.73 -8.29 -14.14
N SER A 16 19.47 -8.66 -14.34
CA SER A 16 18.46 -8.76 -13.28
C SER A 16 18.05 -10.20 -13.06
N THR A 17 17.94 -10.62 -11.80
CA THR A 17 17.54 -11.98 -11.41
C THR A 17 16.45 -11.91 -10.33
N TYR A 18 15.36 -12.63 -10.53
CA TYR A 18 14.29 -12.75 -9.56
C TYR A 18 14.28 -14.18 -9.00
N ALA A 19 14.35 -14.30 -7.68
CA ALA A 19 14.54 -15.59 -7.05
C ALA A 19 13.96 -15.67 -5.63
N THR A 20 13.73 -16.91 -5.18
CA THR A 20 13.66 -17.27 -3.75
C THR A 20 15.01 -17.79 -3.32
N ILE A 21 15.57 -17.25 -2.26
CA ILE A 21 16.92 -17.58 -1.76
C ILE A 21 16.82 -18.15 -0.35
N LYS A 22 17.21 -19.41 -0.16
CA LYS A 22 17.39 -20.02 1.16
C LYS A 22 18.83 -19.97 1.61
N GLU A 23 19.74 -20.23 0.67
CA GLU A 23 21.18 -20.15 0.94
C GLU A 23 21.95 -19.77 -0.32
N TYR A 24 22.69 -18.69 -0.26
CA TYR A 24 23.72 -18.32 -1.21
C TYR A 24 25.02 -18.18 -0.43
N PRO A 25 25.92 -19.17 -0.51
CA PRO A 25 27.14 -19.22 0.28
C PRO A 25 28.04 -18.02 0.04
N LEU A 26 28.95 -17.76 0.98
CA LEU A 26 29.90 -16.66 0.92
C LEU A 26 30.66 -16.65 -0.41
N HIS A 27 30.52 -15.58 -1.17
CA HIS A 27 31.14 -15.36 -2.49
C HIS A 27 31.41 -13.85 -2.70
N TRP A 28 32.04 -13.51 -3.83
CA TRP A 28 32.24 -12.13 -4.27
C TRP A 28 32.33 -12.11 -5.81
N HIS A 29 32.10 -10.97 -6.42
CA HIS A 29 32.07 -10.83 -7.88
C HIS A 29 32.51 -9.43 -8.35
N ASN A 30 32.66 -9.30 -9.67
CA ASN A 30 33.12 -8.09 -10.35
C ASN A 30 31.99 -7.09 -10.72
N ALA A 31 30.86 -7.19 -10.10
CA ALA A 31 29.70 -6.32 -10.33
C ALA A 31 29.31 -5.55 -9.07
N ILE A 32 28.69 -4.39 -9.23
CA ILE A 32 27.88 -3.80 -8.16
C ILE A 32 26.59 -4.60 -8.12
N GLU A 33 26.24 -5.16 -6.93
CA GLU A 33 24.99 -5.87 -6.74
C GLU A 33 24.03 -5.05 -5.89
N ILE A 34 22.77 -5.03 -6.27
CA ILE A 34 21.70 -4.46 -5.46
C ILE A 34 20.75 -5.58 -5.11
N VAL A 35 20.63 -5.87 -3.83
CA VAL A 35 19.69 -6.84 -3.27
C VAL A 35 18.43 -6.09 -2.86
N TYR A 36 17.29 -6.41 -3.47
CA TYR A 36 16.01 -5.78 -3.18
C TYR A 36 14.99 -6.84 -2.75
N VAL A 37 14.48 -6.71 -1.50
CA VAL A 37 13.49 -7.64 -0.95
C VAL A 37 12.10 -7.21 -1.40
N LEU A 38 11.49 -8.00 -2.29
CA LEU A 38 10.12 -7.74 -2.77
C LEU A 38 9.05 -8.35 -1.86
N LYS A 39 9.39 -9.48 -1.17
CA LYS A 39 8.50 -10.13 -0.21
C LYS A 39 9.30 -10.90 0.84
N GLY A 40 8.80 -10.87 2.07
CA GLY A 40 9.41 -11.61 3.19
C GLY A 40 10.68 -10.93 3.71
N LYS A 41 11.70 -11.71 4.07
CA LYS A 41 12.97 -11.20 4.60
C LYS A 41 14.14 -12.08 4.22
N ILE A 42 15.33 -11.48 4.24
CA ILE A 42 16.60 -12.17 4.02
C ILE A 42 17.67 -11.67 4.98
N ASN A 43 18.53 -12.57 5.44
CA ASN A 43 19.74 -12.20 6.16
C ASN A 43 20.88 -12.02 5.17
N ILE A 44 21.62 -10.95 5.33
CA ILE A 44 22.78 -10.63 4.52
C ILE A 44 24.02 -10.46 5.42
N SER A 45 25.13 -11.05 5.01
CA SER A 45 26.43 -10.82 5.63
C SER A 45 27.32 -10.20 4.56
N ILE A 46 27.86 -9.01 4.81
CA ILE A 46 28.85 -8.34 3.96
C ILE A 46 30.10 -8.16 4.80
N ASP A 47 31.22 -8.77 4.39
CA ASP A 47 32.47 -8.79 5.12
C ASP A 47 32.29 -9.15 6.61
N THR A 48 32.37 -8.18 7.51
CA THR A 48 32.24 -8.37 8.97
C THR A 48 30.84 -8.08 9.49
N ASP A 49 29.99 -7.44 8.70
CA ASP A 49 28.68 -6.97 9.10
C ASP A 49 27.57 -7.97 8.76
N ASN A 50 26.58 -8.06 9.64
CA ASN A 50 25.41 -8.93 9.45
C ASN A 50 24.16 -8.16 9.79
N PHE A 51 23.20 -8.15 8.88
CA PHE A 51 21.91 -7.49 9.07
C PHE A 51 20.79 -8.26 8.37
N GLU A 52 19.57 -7.89 8.68
CA GLU A 52 18.37 -8.49 8.17
C GLU A 52 17.63 -7.44 7.32
N LEU A 53 17.34 -7.78 6.07
CA LEU A 53 16.51 -6.95 5.17
C LEU A 53 15.08 -7.43 5.19
N TYR A 54 14.17 -6.50 5.32
CA TYR A 54 12.73 -6.73 5.30
C TYR A 54 12.11 -6.35 3.96
N GLU A 55 10.83 -6.66 3.82
CA GLU A 55 10.06 -6.32 2.61
C GLU A 55 10.16 -4.82 2.28
N ASN A 56 10.45 -4.53 1.03
CA ASN A 56 10.69 -3.21 0.46
C ASN A 56 12.03 -2.56 0.83
N GLU A 57 12.91 -3.23 1.55
CA GLU A 57 14.27 -2.77 1.81
C GLU A 57 15.26 -3.26 0.76
N LEU A 58 16.34 -2.51 0.60
CA LEU A 58 17.40 -2.82 -0.35
C LEU A 58 18.79 -2.59 0.26
N GLU A 59 19.79 -3.31 -0.28
CA GLU A 59 21.18 -3.18 0.09
C GLU A 59 22.07 -3.16 -1.13
N ILE A 60 23.15 -2.38 -1.09
CA ILE A 60 24.17 -2.31 -2.12
C ILE A 60 25.40 -3.07 -1.69
N ILE A 61 25.85 -4.00 -2.52
CA ILE A 61 27.10 -4.72 -2.37
C ILE A 61 28.06 -4.21 -3.43
N ASN A 62 29.18 -3.68 -2.99
CA ASN A 62 30.18 -3.12 -3.91
C ASN A 62 31.01 -4.24 -4.58
N VAL A 63 31.72 -3.87 -5.64
CA VAL A 63 32.58 -4.80 -6.36
C VAL A 63 33.61 -5.41 -5.44
N ASP A 64 33.80 -6.72 -5.56
CA ASP A 64 34.73 -7.53 -4.77
C ASP A 64 34.43 -7.59 -3.25
N GLU A 65 33.32 -7.09 -2.75
CA GLU A 65 32.90 -7.32 -1.36
C GLU A 65 32.45 -8.77 -1.15
N SER A 66 32.95 -9.40 -0.10
CA SER A 66 32.58 -10.77 0.24
C SER A 66 31.23 -10.79 0.94
N HIS A 67 30.24 -11.53 0.41
CA HIS A 67 28.90 -11.54 0.95
C HIS A 67 28.24 -12.91 0.90
N ARG A 68 27.20 -13.08 1.73
CA ARG A 68 26.37 -14.27 1.83
C ARG A 68 24.92 -13.87 2.04
N LEU A 69 24.01 -14.54 1.34
CA LEU A 69 22.57 -14.36 1.51
C LEU A 69 21.94 -15.64 2.06
N TYR A 70 21.10 -15.56 3.08
CA TYR A 70 20.42 -16.74 3.61
C TYR A 70 19.10 -16.39 4.29
N SER A 71 18.11 -17.29 4.22
CA SER A 71 16.84 -17.15 4.91
C SER A 71 16.24 -18.51 5.23
N ASN A 72 15.56 -18.59 6.38
CA ASN A 72 14.76 -19.76 6.76
C ASN A 72 13.26 -19.55 6.45
N GLU A 73 12.90 -18.40 5.92
CA GLU A 73 11.53 -18.01 5.62
C GLU A 73 11.33 -17.86 4.10
N ASP A 74 10.07 -17.94 3.66
CA ASP A 74 9.75 -17.67 2.26
C ASP A 74 10.03 -16.21 1.91
N ASN A 75 10.73 -16.02 0.80
CA ASN A 75 11.11 -14.70 0.32
C ASN A 75 11.01 -14.60 -1.20
N LYS A 76 11.01 -13.36 -1.68
CA LYS A 76 11.13 -13.02 -3.09
C LYS A 76 12.12 -11.88 -3.23
N ILE A 77 13.24 -12.17 -3.83
CA ILE A 77 14.39 -11.27 -3.92
C ILE A 77 14.67 -10.92 -5.36
N LEU A 78 14.88 -9.65 -5.62
CA LEU A 78 15.33 -9.14 -6.90
C LEU A 78 16.78 -8.71 -6.78
N LEU A 79 17.65 -9.31 -7.57
CA LEU A 79 19.07 -9.00 -7.64
C LEU A 79 19.37 -8.25 -8.93
N PHE A 80 20.05 -7.12 -8.84
CA PHE A 80 20.60 -6.39 -9.98
C PHE A 80 22.11 -6.44 -9.92
N HIS A 81 22.74 -6.97 -10.95
CA HIS A 81 24.18 -6.92 -11.13
C HIS A 81 24.51 -5.89 -12.21
N ILE A 82 25.30 -4.89 -11.87
CA ILE A 82 25.65 -3.77 -12.74
C ILE A 82 27.16 -3.78 -12.99
N ASP A 83 27.54 -3.70 -14.25
CA ASP A 83 28.96 -3.59 -14.63
C ASP A 83 29.51 -2.21 -14.26
N GLN A 84 30.35 -2.17 -13.23
CA GLN A 84 30.97 -0.94 -12.79
C GLN A 84 31.82 -0.30 -13.90
N SER A 85 32.37 -1.06 -14.85
CA SER A 85 33.19 -0.53 -15.93
C SER A 85 32.40 0.36 -16.90
N PHE A 86 31.09 0.16 -17.02
CA PHE A 86 30.20 1.03 -17.77
C PHE A 86 30.23 2.47 -17.24
N PHE A 87 30.27 2.62 -15.93
CA PHE A 87 30.26 3.93 -15.27
C PHE A 87 31.58 4.69 -15.40
N GLU A 88 32.71 4.03 -15.74
CA GLU A 88 34.01 4.70 -15.93
C GLU A 88 33.99 5.75 -17.05
N LYS A 89 33.08 5.60 -18.02
CA LYS A 89 32.88 6.57 -19.10
C LYS A 89 32.36 7.92 -18.56
N TYR A 90 31.60 7.88 -17.48
CA TYR A 90 30.90 9.04 -16.90
C TYR A 90 31.60 9.55 -15.65
N TYR A 91 32.19 8.66 -14.86
CA TYR A 91 32.92 8.99 -13.64
C TYR A 91 34.20 8.16 -13.53
N LYS A 92 35.35 8.78 -13.80
CA LYS A 92 36.66 8.12 -13.92
C LYS A 92 37.11 7.41 -12.64
N ASP A 93 36.70 7.92 -11.49
CA ASP A 93 37.10 7.39 -10.19
C ASP A 93 36.12 6.39 -9.56
N ILE A 94 35.13 5.91 -10.31
CA ILE A 94 34.08 5.03 -9.84
C ILE A 94 34.60 3.77 -9.12
N LYS A 95 35.72 3.22 -9.57
CA LYS A 95 36.36 2.05 -8.94
C LYS A 95 36.80 2.25 -7.49
N ASN A 96 36.87 3.51 -7.06
CA ASN A 96 37.31 3.88 -5.72
C ASN A 96 36.16 4.46 -4.89
N ILE A 97 34.92 4.39 -5.39
CA ILE A 97 33.72 4.80 -4.68
C ILE A 97 33.04 3.56 -4.11
N TYR A 98 32.73 3.64 -2.83
CA TYR A 98 31.89 2.68 -2.14
C TYR A 98 30.53 3.30 -1.86
N PHE A 99 29.48 2.56 -2.13
CA PHE A 99 28.12 2.93 -1.83
C PHE A 99 27.65 2.23 -0.57
N TYR A 100 26.86 2.92 0.23
CA TYR A 100 26.36 2.45 1.50
C TYR A 100 24.87 2.76 1.65
N THR A 101 24.11 1.78 2.09
CA THR A 101 22.69 1.91 2.42
C THR A 101 22.49 1.72 3.92
N ASN A 102 21.56 2.48 4.54
CA ASN A 102 21.25 2.28 5.96
C ASN A 102 20.25 1.14 6.13
N THR A 103 20.71 0.06 6.69
CA THR A 103 19.89 -1.11 7.05
C THR A 103 19.86 -1.34 8.56
N SER A 104 20.57 -0.50 9.32
CA SER A 104 20.71 -0.66 10.77
C SER A 104 19.52 -0.09 11.54
N ASP A 105 18.84 0.92 11.01
CA ASP A 105 17.76 1.64 11.67
C ASP A 105 16.42 1.35 11.01
N LEU A 106 15.44 0.91 11.79
CA LEU A 106 14.07 0.70 11.34
C LEU A 106 13.48 1.98 10.74
N GLY A 107 12.99 1.89 9.50
CA GLY A 107 12.39 3.02 8.79
C GLY A 107 13.39 3.98 8.11
N ALA A 108 14.70 3.75 8.23
CA ALA A 108 15.69 4.59 7.56
C ALA A 108 15.54 4.60 6.04
N GLN A 109 14.96 3.55 5.46
CA GLN A 109 14.72 3.42 4.03
C GLN A 109 13.36 3.98 3.56
N GLU A 110 12.70 4.78 4.38
CA GLU A 110 11.44 5.48 4.02
C GLU A 110 11.68 6.84 3.38
N GLY A 111 12.93 7.32 3.34
CA GLY A 111 13.32 8.60 2.78
C GLY A 111 13.06 8.74 1.28
N GLU A 112 12.97 9.99 0.80
CA GLU A 112 12.73 10.32 -0.61
C GLU A 112 13.82 9.74 -1.54
N GLU A 113 15.08 9.70 -1.07
CA GLU A 113 16.21 9.13 -1.79
C GLU A 113 16.02 7.64 -2.07
N TYR A 114 15.43 6.88 -1.15
CA TYR A 114 15.11 5.47 -1.37
C TYR A 114 13.91 5.27 -2.29
N ILE A 115 12.93 6.17 -2.28
CA ILE A 115 11.80 6.14 -3.21
C ILE A 115 12.29 6.35 -4.64
N ILE A 116 13.20 7.32 -4.85
CA ILE A 116 13.83 7.57 -6.16
C ILE A 116 14.66 6.37 -6.59
N PHE A 117 15.43 5.78 -5.68
CA PHE A 117 16.24 4.60 -5.96
C PHE A 117 15.37 3.42 -6.43
N ARG A 118 14.30 3.09 -5.70
CA ARG A 118 13.35 2.03 -6.10
C ARG A 118 12.69 2.33 -7.44
N THR A 119 12.39 3.61 -7.71
CA THR A 119 11.81 4.04 -8.99
C THR A 119 12.78 3.78 -10.16
N LEU A 120 14.05 4.07 -10.00
CA LEU A 120 15.07 3.82 -11.02
C LEU A 120 15.25 2.32 -11.25
N LEU A 121 15.28 1.51 -10.19
CA LEU A 121 15.36 0.05 -10.32
C LEU A 121 14.11 -0.54 -10.99
N ALA A 122 12.92 -0.05 -10.66
CA ALA A 122 11.69 -0.45 -11.31
C ALA A 122 11.69 -0.14 -12.82
N LYS A 123 12.18 1.04 -13.21
CA LYS A 123 12.35 1.42 -14.63
C LYS A 123 13.35 0.51 -15.35
N LEU A 124 14.51 0.23 -14.74
CA LEU A 124 15.52 -0.70 -15.29
C LEU A 124 14.92 -2.09 -15.51
N LEU A 125 14.17 -2.59 -14.53
CA LEU A 125 13.47 -3.86 -14.65
C LEU A 125 12.45 -3.83 -15.79
N CYS A 126 11.64 -2.78 -15.86
CA CYS A 126 10.64 -2.60 -16.90
C CYS A 126 11.24 -2.69 -18.31
N GLU A 127 12.29 -1.90 -18.58
CA GLU A 127 12.97 -1.92 -19.89
C GLU A 127 13.63 -3.27 -20.17
N SER A 128 14.24 -3.90 -19.16
CA SER A 128 14.90 -5.21 -19.30
C SER A 128 13.93 -6.34 -19.66
N VAL A 129 12.67 -6.24 -19.21
CA VAL A 129 11.63 -7.26 -19.45
C VAL A 129 10.84 -6.94 -20.71
N GLN A 130 10.37 -5.71 -20.87
CA GLN A 130 9.46 -5.34 -21.95
C GLN A 130 10.17 -5.18 -23.29
N LYS A 131 11.43 -4.75 -23.29
CA LYS A 131 12.27 -4.57 -24.49
C LYS A 131 11.55 -3.79 -25.61
N VAL A 132 10.96 -2.66 -25.23
CA VAL A 132 10.31 -1.73 -26.16
C VAL A 132 11.38 -1.11 -27.09
N GLU A 133 10.99 -0.52 -28.21
CA GLU A 133 11.91 0.12 -29.14
C GLU A 133 12.88 1.07 -28.43
N ASN A 134 14.18 0.96 -28.71
CA ASN A 134 15.30 1.68 -28.07
C ASN A 134 15.42 1.41 -26.54
N TYR A 135 15.05 0.23 -26.05
CA TYR A 135 15.15 -0.13 -24.63
C TYR A 135 16.60 -0.14 -24.12
N ASP A 136 17.56 -0.42 -24.97
CA ASP A 136 18.99 -0.41 -24.68
C ASP A 136 19.51 0.99 -24.38
N GLU A 137 19.19 1.98 -25.21
CA GLU A 137 19.52 3.38 -24.97
C GLU A 137 18.85 3.91 -23.69
N GLU A 138 17.61 3.49 -23.42
CA GLU A 138 16.89 3.89 -22.22
C GLU A 138 17.50 3.27 -20.96
N ILE A 139 17.88 1.99 -20.99
CA ILE A 139 18.60 1.34 -19.87
C ILE A 139 19.90 2.08 -19.57
N GLU A 140 20.69 2.44 -20.60
CA GLU A 140 21.91 3.23 -20.41
C GLU A 140 21.61 4.58 -19.76
N SER A 141 20.55 5.28 -20.19
CA SER A 141 20.12 6.56 -19.63
C SER A 141 19.73 6.42 -18.15
N ILE A 142 18.92 5.40 -17.80
CA ILE A 142 18.49 5.16 -16.43
C ILE A 142 19.69 4.76 -15.55
N LEU A 143 20.64 4.00 -16.06
CA LEU A 143 21.87 3.65 -15.35
C LEU A 143 22.72 4.88 -15.03
N ILE A 144 22.78 5.86 -15.94
CA ILE A 144 23.47 7.14 -15.70
C ILE A 144 22.75 7.91 -14.58
N ASP A 145 21.43 8.00 -14.61
CA ASP A 145 20.64 8.63 -13.54
C ASP A 145 20.85 7.92 -12.21
N LEU A 146 20.88 6.58 -12.23
CA LEU A 146 21.18 5.77 -11.05
C LEU A 146 22.57 6.08 -10.50
N LEU A 147 23.59 6.14 -11.35
CA LEU A 147 24.96 6.49 -10.92
C LEU A 147 25.00 7.85 -10.20
N PHE A 148 24.39 8.88 -10.79
CA PHE A 148 24.35 10.20 -10.18
C PHE A 148 23.58 10.20 -8.87
N HIS A 149 22.48 9.46 -8.82
CA HIS A 149 21.69 9.31 -7.61
C HIS A 149 22.48 8.62 -6.48
N LEU A 150 23.20 7.54 -6.80
CA LEU A 150 24.05 6.81 -5.86
C LEU A 150 25.21 7.70 -5.36
N ILE A 151 25.90 8.42 -6.23
CA ILE A 151 26.98 9.32 -5.85
C ILE A 151 26.50 10.43 -4.90
N ASN A 152 25.32 10.99 -5.14
CA ASN A 152 24.82 12.12 -4.39
C ASN A 152 24.15 11.74 -3.05
N ASN A 153 23.64 10.52 -2.90
CA ASN A 153 22.86 10.15 -1.72
C ASN A 153 23.41 8.92 -0.98
N PHE A 154 24.14 8.03 -1.63
CA PHE A 154 24.60 6.75 -1.07
C PHE A 154 26.12 6.59 -1.07
N HIS A 155 26.86 7.64 -1.37
CA HIS A 155 28.30 7.62 -1.23
C HIS A 155 28.66 7.51 0.26
N TYR A 156 29.48 6.54 0.62
CA TYR A 156 29.79 6.21 2.03
C TYR A 156 30.28 7.40 2.87
N LEU A 157 30.97 8.37 2.26
CA LEU A 157 31.45 9.59 2.94
C LEU A 157 30.34 10.63 3.20
N ILE A 158 29.24 10.57 2.47
CA ILE A 158 28.13 11.56 2.57
C ILE A 158 27.08 11.06 3.58
N TYR A 159 26.97 9.76 3.73
CA TYR A 159 25.89 9.11 4.43
C TYR A 159 25.75 9.53 5.90
N ASP A 160 26.86 9.57 6.64
CA ASP A 160 26.88 9.94 8.07
C ASP A 160 27.08 11.45 8.32
N GLN A 161 27.30 12.27 7.30
CA GLN A 161 27.68 13.68 7.46
C GLN A 161 27.08 14.57 6.37
N GLU A 162 25.83 14.99 6.56
CA GLU A 162 25.17 15.96 5.65
C GLU A 162 25.98 17.25 5.43
N GLU A 163 26.76 17.66 6.44
CA GLU A 163 27.68 18.81 6.34
C GLU A 163 28.77 18.66 5.25
N LEU A 164 29.11 17.44 4.85
CA LEU A 164 30.07 17.17 3.78
C LEU A 164 29.48 17.37 2.38
N LYS A 165 28.16 17.31 2.23
CA LYS A 165 27.49 17.59 0.93
C LYS A 165 27.84 19.01 0.44
N ASP A 166 28.00 19.95 1.35
CA ASP A 166 28.29 21.35 1.04
C ASP A 166 29.79 21.66 0.92
N ASN A 167 30.67 20.70 1.31
CA ASN A 167 32.12 20.90 1.28
C ASN A 167 32.84 19.98 0.27
N LYS A 168 32.64 20.26 -1.01
CA LYS A 168 33.21 19.49 -2.13
C LYS A 168 34.71 19.26 -2.04
N GLU A 169 35.49 20.23 -1.56
CA GLU A 169 36.95 20.10 -1.43
C GLU A 169 37.34 19.08 -0.35
N GLN A 170 36.62 19.04 0.76
CA GLN A 170 36.84 18.10 1.84
C GLN A 170 36.44 16.68 1.40
N LEU A 171 35.32 16.54 0.69
CA LEU A 171 34.88 15.26 0.13
C LEU A 171 35.89 14.68 -0.86
N GLU A 172 36.40 15.49 -1.79
CA GLU A 172 37.44 15.06 -2.74
C GLU A 172 38.73 14.66 -2.04
N ARG A 173 39.09 15.33 -0.92
CA ARG A 173 40.24 14.96 -0.10
C ARG A 173 40.06 13.58 0.55
N TYR A 174 38.93 13.32 1.18
CA TYR A 174 38.65 12.01 1.77
C TYR A 174 38.67 10.90 0.74
N HIS A 175 38.11 11.16 -0.42
CA HIS A 175 38.14 10.23 -1.53
C HIS A 175 39.58 9.89 -1.94
N ARG A 176 40.49 10.89 -2.05
CA ARG A 176 41.89 10.63 -2.36
C ARG A 176 42.58 9.84 -1.24
N ILE A 177 42.26 10.09 0.02
CA ILE A 177 42.83 9.38 1.16
C ILE A 177 42.37 7.93 1.17
N SER A 178 41.07 7.67 1.05
CA SER A 178 40.52 6.31 1.00
C SER A 178 41.09 5.52 -0.18
N LYS A 179 41.13 6.12 -1.36
CA LYS A 179 41.77 5.54 -2.53
C LYS A 179 43.24 5.18 -2.30
N TYR A 180 43.98 6.04 -1.61
CA TYR A 180 45.38 5.77 -1.30
C TYR A 180 45.51 4.61 -0.32
N ILE A 181 44.69 4.53 0.72
CA ILE A 181 44.69 3.43 1.68
C ILE A 181 44.35 2.12 0.97
N PHE A 182 43.25 2.10 0.21
CA PHE A 182 42.77 0.91 -0.47
C PHE A 182 43.76 0.35 -1.49
N ASN A 183 44.41 1.23 -2.25
CA ASN A 183 45.41 0.80 -3.25
C ASN A 183 46.79 0.44 -2.65
N ASN A 184 47.03 0.68 -1.36
CA ASN A 184 48.33 0.48 -0.73
C ASN A 184 48.24 -0.23 0.61
N TYR A 185 47.12 -0.81 1.02
CA TYR A 185 46.93 -1.43 2.34
C TYR A 185 47.99 -2.51 2.63
N ASN A 186 48.42 -3.22 1.62
CA ASN A 186 49.45 -4.28 1.74
C ASN A 186 50.88 -3.74 1.90
N ASN A 187 51.08 -2.43 1.70
CA ASN A 187 52.38 -1.78 1.94
C ASN A 187 52.46 -1.14 3.33
N ASN A 188 53.65 -0.73 3.69
CA ASN A 188 53.86 0.01 4.93
C ASN A 188 53.48 1.50 4.72
N ILE A 189 52.19 1.81 4.86
CA ILE A 189 51.70 3.17 4.79
C ILE A 189 51.67 3.81 6.18
N THR A 190 52.00 5.12 6.22
CA THR A 190 52.02 5.90 7.45
C THR A 190 51.12 7.12 7.34
N LEU A 191 50.49 7.50 8.44
CA LEU A 191 49.67 8.73 8.51
C LEU A 191 50.49 9.98 8.12
N GLN A 192 51.78 10.02 8.47
CA GLN A 192 52.70 11.11 8.13
C GLN A 192 52.90 11.22 6.63
N ALA A 193 52.98 10.11 5.91
CA ALA A 193 53.15 10.14 4.43
C ALA A 193 51.88 10.71 3.74
N ILE A 194 50.70 10.30 4.20
CA ILE A 194 49.44 10.82 3.65
C ILE A 194 49.25 12.30 4.02
N ALA A 195 49.49 12.66 5.27
CA ALA A 195 49.38 14.04 5.74
C ALA A 195 50.31 14.99 4.95
N LYS A 196 51.55 14.56 4.66
CA LYS A 196 52.45 15.30 3.81
C LYS A 196 51.91 15.47 2.38
N LYS A 197 51.30 14.45 1.81
CA LYS A 197 50.74 14.46 0.47
C LYS A 197 49.52 15.37 0.36
N GLU A 198 48.68 15.43 1.38
CA GLU A 198 47.48 16.28 1.44
C GLU A 198 47.74 17.66 2.07
N PHE A 199 49.00 18.02 2.35
CA PHE A 199 49.41 19.27 3.00
C PHE A 199 48.75 19.53 4.35
N LEU A 200 48.53 18.47 5.15
CA LEU A 200 47.90 18.53 6.45
C LEU A 200 48.89 18.16 7.57
N SER A 201 48.57 18.54 8.80
CA SER A 201 49.29 17.98 9.95
C SER A 201 48.79 16.54 10.22
N PRO A 202 49.69 15.64 10.66
CA PRO A 202 49.31 14.29 11.02
C PRO A 202 48.20 14.22 12.11
N HIS A 203 48.26 15.15 13.05
CA HIS A 203 47.25 15.26 14.11
C HIS A 203 45.84 15.58 13.58
N TYR A 204 45.78 16.58 12.71
CA TYR A 204 44.53 16.99 12.07
C TYR A 204 43.95 15.84 11.21
N LEU A 205 44.78 15.23 10.37
CA LEU A 205 44.36 14.11 9.54
C LEU A 205 43.89 12.90 10.36
N SER A 206 44.56 12.59 11.48
CA SER A 206 44.11 11.52 12.37
C SER A 206 42.72 11.78 12.96
N HIS A 207 42.46 13.01 13.34
CA HIS A 207 41.18 13.41 13.90
C HIS A 207 40.08 13.38 12.82
N GLU A 208 40.38 13.89 11.61
CA GLU A 208 39.47 13.84 10.49
C GLU A 208 39.09 12.40 10.11
N ILE A 209 40.07 11.50 9.91
CA ILE A 209 39.79 10.10 9.56
C ILE A 209 38.89 9.46 10.61
N LYS A 210 39.16 9.67 11.89
CA LYS A 210 38.40 9.08 12.97
C LYS A 210 36.95 9.64 13.00
N ASN A 211 36.79 10.92 12.76
CA ASN A 211 35.46 11.54 12.73
C ASN A 211 34.61 11.04 11.54
N VAL A 212 35.24 10.82 10.38
CA VAL A 212 34.53 10.42 9.16
C VAL A 212 34.25 8.93 9.12
N THR A 213 35.22 8.08 9.56
CA THR A 213 35.12 6.62 9.41
C THR A 213 34.77 5.90 10.73
N GLY A 214 34.75 6.62 11.85
CA GLY A 214 34.65 6.00 13.19
C GLY A 214 35.90 5.27 13.64
N TYR A 215 36.86 4.97 12.75
CA TYR A 215 38.06 4.18 13.01
C TYR A 215 39.31 5.08 13.12
N SER A 216 40.27 4.65 13.96
CA SER A 216 41.61 5.24 13.85
C SER A 216 42.26 4.82 12.52
N PHE A 217 43.20 5.63 12.01
CA PHE A 217 43.94 5.29 10.79
C PHE A 217 44.52 3.87 10.80
N THR A 218 45.06 3.45 11.93
CA THR A 218 45.66 2.11 12.08
C THR A 218 44.59 1.03 12.08
N ASP A 219 43.45 1.26 12.73
CA ASP A 219 42.35 0.31 12.77
C ASP A 219 41.72 0.16 11.39
N LEU A 220 41.53 1.25 10.66
CA LEU A 220 41.00 1.25 9.28
C LEU A 220 41.89 0.39 8.35
N ILE A 221 43.22 0.59 8.38
CA ILE A 221 44.16 -0.24 7.61
C ILE A 221 44.07 -1.71 7.99
N ASN A 222 44.02 -2.01 9.32
CA ASN A 222 43.96 -3.38 9.78
C ASN A 222 42.63 -4.04 9.41
N LEU A 223 41.53 -3.31 9.42
CA LEU A 223 40.23 -3.79 8.96
C LEU A 223 40.32 -4.17 7.47
N THR A 224 40.75 -3.25 6.60
CA THR A 224 40.93 -3.52 5.17
C THR A 224 41.81 -4.73 4.90
N ARG A 225 42.92 -4.87 5.62
CA ARG A 225 43.83 -6.04 5.51
C ARG A 225 43.14 -7.34 5.90
N VAL A 226 42.32 -7.33 6.94
CA VAL A 226 41.56 -8.49 7.40
C VAL A 226 40.49 -8.89 6.40
N GLU A 227 39.74 -7.94 5.85
CA GLU A 227 38.72 -8.18 4.82
C GLU A 227 39.34 -8.79 3.56
N GLU A 228 40.42 -8.20 3.06
CA GLU A 228 41.13 -8.73 1.89
C GLU A 228 41.75 -10.11 2.15
N SER A 229 42.15 -10.43 3.39
CA SER A 229 42.66 -11.76 3.73
C SER A 229 41.61 -12.86 3.57
N VAL A 230 40.32 -12.58 3.68
CA VAL A 230 39.24 -13.56 3.53
C VAL A 230 39.28 -14.19 2.15
N LYS A 231 39.48 -13.40 1.11
CA LYS A 231 39.59 -13.87 -0.27
C LYS A 231 40.74 -14.84 -0.44
N LEU A 232 41.90 -14.48 0.09
CA LEU A 232 43.09 -15.34 0.06
C LEU A 232 42.94 -16.62 0.91
N LEU A 233 42.26 -16.53 2.07
CA LEU A 233 41.96 -17.69 2.93
C LEU A 233 41.07 -18.71 2.21
N LEU A 234 40.13 -18.27 1.36
CA LEU A 234 39.13 -19.11 0.73
C LEU A 234 39.56 -19.61 -0.66
N ASP A 235 40.22 -18.77 -1.46
CA ASP A 235 40.55 -19.09 -2.85
C ASP A 235 41.94 -19.65 -3.07
N THR A 236 42.85 -19.51 -2.06
CA THR A 236 44.24 -19.98 -2.20
C THR A 236 44.59 -21.03 -1.18
N ASP A 237 45.68 -21.77 -1.43
CA ASP A 237 46.29 -22.72 -0.48
C ASP A 237 47.46 -22.10 0.29
N MET A 238 47.66 -20.79 0.21
CA MET A 238 48.67 -20.06 0.93
C MET A 238 48.56 -20.34 2.44
N SER A 239 49.69 -20.48 3.10
CA SER A 239 49.74 -20.61 4.56
C SER A 239 49.26 -19.34 5.25
N ILE A 240 48.84 -19.43 6.51
CA ILE A 240 48.42 -18.25 7.29
C ILE A 240 49.56 -17.22 7.42
N TYR A 241 50.80 -17.70 7.41
CA TYR A 241 51.97 -16.84 7.38
C TYR A 241 52.09 -16.05 6.09
N GLU A 242 52.01 -16.73 4.93
CA GLU A 242 52.08 -16.10 3.60
C GLU A 242 50.93 -15.10 3.40
N ILE A 243 49.70 -15.43 3.80
CA ILE A 243 48.58 -14.49 3.74
C ILE A 243 48.83 -13.27 4.62
N SER A 244 49.33 -13.45 5.82
CA SER A 244 49.68 -12.35 6.75
C SER A 244 50.70 -11.37 6.13
N GLU A 245 51.69 -11.88 5.40
CA GLU A 245 52.64 -11.05 4.66
C GLU A 245 52.03 -10.36 3.45
N GLU A 246 51.25 -11.10 2.64
CA GLU A 246 50.61 -10.60 1.42
C GLU A 246 49.66 -9.42 1.69
N VAL A 247 48.88 -9.51 2.78
CA VAL A 247 47.99 -8.39 3.17
C VAL A 247 48.69 -7.30 4.00
N GLY A 248 50.00 -7.42 4.22
CA GLY A 248 50.84 -6.35 4.77
C GLY A 248 50.94 -6.29 6.30
N PHE A 249 50.67 -7.37 7.04
CA PHE A 249 50.95 -7.46 8.47
C PHE A 249 52.42 -7.75 8.71
N SER A 250 53.06 -7.01 9.59
CA SER A 250 54.46 -7.25 9.97
C SER A 250 54.73 -8.58 10.67
N HIS A 251 53.71 -9.15 11.31
CA HIS A 251 53.81 -10.45 12.03
C HIS A 251 52.47 -11.16 12.04
N THR A 252 52.43 -12.44 11.82
CA THR A 252 51.23 -13.29 11.84
C THR A 252 50.46 -13.20 13.17
N ARG A 253 51.17 -12.88 14.28
CA ARG A 253 50.52 -12.67 15.58
C ARG A 253 49.56 -11.48 15.55
N TYR A 254 49.90 -10.40 14.89
CA TYR A 254 49.01 -9.23 14.74
C TYR A 254 47.86 -9.54 13.80
N PHE A 255 48.12 -10.21 12.69
CA PHE A 255 47.09 -10.70 11.82
C PHE A 255 46.07 -11.55 12.60
N ASN A 256 46.49 -12.60 13.30
CA ASN A 256 45.58 -13.43 14.09
C ASN A 256 44.79 -12.64 15.14
N LYS A 257 45.42 -11.64 15.79
CA LYS A 257 44.74 -10.80 16.78
C LYS A 257 43.61 -9.97 16.12
N HIS A 258 43.93 -9.26 15.05
CA HIS A 258 42.94 -8.41 14.37
C HIS A 258 41.86 -9.24 13.69
N PHE A 259 42.19 -10.29 13.00
CA PHE A 259 41.22 -11.21 12.40
C PHE A 259 40.23 -11.76 13.45
N LYS A 260 40.75 -12.17 14.62
CA LYS A 260 39.90 -12.66 15.70
C LYS A 260 39.01 -11.55 16.30
N SER A 261 39.43 -10.29 16.31
CA SER A 261 38.62 -9.19 16.82
C SER A 261 37.42 -8.87 15.90
N TYR A 262 37.52 -9.09 14.59
CA TYR A 262 36.47 -8.83 13.63
C TYR A 262 35.60 -10.08 13.37
N TYR A 263 36.19 -11.26 13.18
CA TYR A 263 35.47 -12.49 12.84
C TYR A 263 35.20 -13.44 14.02
N ASN A 264 35.56 -13.06 15.24
CA ASN A 264 35.44 -13.88 16.47
C ASN A 264 36.09 -15.28 16.42
N CYS A 265 36.93 -15.56 15.43
CA CYS A 265 37.65 -16.80 15.25
C CYS A 265 39.05 -16.55 14.64
N THR A 266 39.93 -17.52 14.68
CA THR A 266 41.26 -17.39 14.03
C THR A 266 41.12 -17.59 12.51
N PRO A 267 42.06 -17.04 11.69
CA PRO A 267 42.10 -17.27 10.26
C PRO A 267 42.02 -18.74 9.85
N LEU A 268 42.75 -19.59 10.59
CA LEU A 268 42.76 -21.04 10.33
C LEU A 268 41.38 -21.69 10.64
N GLN A 269 40.71 -21.26 11.71
CA GLN A 269 39.39 -21.74 12.05
C GLN A 269 38.36 -21.26 10.99
N PHE A 270 38.48 -20.00 10.55
CA PHE A 270 37.65 -19.45 9.49
C PHE A 270 37.82 -20.24 8.18
N ARG A 271 39.06 -20.48 7.77
CA ARG A 271 39.35 -21.31 6.58
C ARG A 271 38.73 -22.69 6.69
N ARG A 272 38.92 -23.39 7.80
CA ARG A 272 38.36 -24.74 8.01
C ARG A 272 36.85 -24.77 7.96
N LYS A 273 36.20 -23.74 8.46
CA LYS A 273 34.74 -23.64 8.49
C LYS A 273 34.15 -23.27 7.12
N ASN A 274 34.88 -22.46 6.34
CA ASN A 274 34.29 -21.81 5.18
C ASN A 274 34.92 -22.24 3.84
N LYS A 275 36.08 -22.88 3.80
CA LYS A 275 36.71 -23.33 2.55
C LYS A 275 36.15 -24.70 2.14
N PHE A 276 35.36 -24.73 1.09
CA PHE A 276 34.77 -25.92 0.49
C PHE A 276 35.23 -26.06 -0.97
N ASP A 277 35.18 -27.26 -1.51
CA ASP A 277 35.36 -27.46 -2.96
C ASP A 277 34.12 -26.94 -3.76
N GLU A 278 34.34 -26.71 -5.04
CA GLU A 278 33.33 -26.13 -5.95
C GLU A 278 32.04 -26.98 -6.02
N ALA A 279 32.17 -28.29 -6.02
CA ALA A 279 31.01 -29.19 -6.07
C ALA A 279 30.16 -29.13 -4.79
N THR A 280 30.81 -28.91 -3.63
CA THR A 280 30.14 -28.72 -2.36
C THR A 280 29.46 -27.35 -2.30
N LEU A 281 30.11 -26.29 -2.80
CA LEU A 281 29.54 -24.96 -2.87
C LEU A 281 28.27 -24.93 -3.73
N GLU A 282 28.30 -25.56 -4.92
CA GLU A 282 27.12 -25.65 -5.78
C GLU A 282 25.96 -26.42 -5.12
N LYS A 283 26.25 -27.44 -4.32
CA LYS A 283 25.22 -28.13 -3.54
C LYS A 283 24.65 -27.32 -2.37
N MET A 284 25.43 -26.38 -1.86
CA MET A 284 24.99 -25.48 -0.79
C MET A 284 24.11 -24.35 -1.32
N LYS A 285 24.21 -24.01 -2.62
CA LYS A 285 23.33 -23.02 -3.23
C LYS A 285 21.88 -23.55 -3.27
N ASP A 286 21.00 -22.93 -2.53
CA ASP A 286 19.56 -23.21 -2.53
C ASP A 286 18.82 -21.95 -2.99
N ILE A 287 18.79 -21.79 -4.32
CA ILE A 287 18.19 -20.64 -5.01
C ILE A 287 17.21 -21.17 -6.03
N THR A 288 15.98 -20.71 -5.95
CA THR A 288 14.94 -21.02 -6.94
C THR A 288 14.68 -19.79 -7.80
N LEU A 289 15.01 -19.86 -9.08
CA LEU A 289 14.74 -18.78 -10.02
C LEU A 289 13.24 -18.66 -10.31
N LEU A 290 12.76 -17.44 -10.38
CA LEU A 290 11.37 -17.09 -10.68
C LEU A 290 11.32 -16.31 -12.01
N PRO A 291 10.17 -16.34 -12.74
CA PRO A 291 10.00 -15.53 -13.94
C PRO A 291 10.16 -14.05 -13.60
N LEU A 292 11.06 -13.37 -14.32
CA LEU A 292 11.39 -11.97 -14.03
C LEU A 292 10.18 -11.04 -14.25
N GLU A 293 9.30 -11.40 -15.17
CA GLU A 293 8.07 -10.70 -15.51
C GLU A 293 7.13 -10.56 -14.30
N ASP A 294 7.08 -11.57 -13.43
CA ASP A 294 6.22 -11.57 -12.23
C ASP A 294 6.63 -10.50 -11.20
N SER A 295 7.88 -10.05 -11.23
CA SER A 295 8.38 -9.02 -10.32
C SER A 295 7.92 -7.60 -10.70
N ILE A 296 7.56 -7.36 -11.97
CA ILE A 296 7.09 -6.04 -12.44
C ILE A 296 5.79 -5.65 -11.73
N ASP A 297 4.90 -6.61 -11.48
CA ASP A 297 3.61 -6.36 -10.84
C ASP A 297 3.78 -5.78 -9.43
N ILE A 298 4.78 -6.27 -8.71
CA ILE A 298 5.10 -5.81 -7.36
C ILE A 298 5.64 -4.36 -7.39
N LEU A 299 6.40 -4.02 -8.45
CA LEU A 299 7.03 -2.70 -8.60
C LEU A 299 6.19 -1.69 -9.40
N SER A 300 4.99 -2.07 -9.83
CA SER A 300 4.14 -1.22 -10.69
C SER A 300 3.80 0.14 -10.10
N THR A 301 3.76 0.28 -8.78
CA THR A 301 3.56 1.58 -8.10
C THR A 301 4.65 2.60 -8.40
N TYR A 302 5.89 2.14 -8.58
CA TYR A 302 7.02 3.00 -8.95
C TYR A 302 7.04 3.36 -10.45
N LEU A 303 6.22 2.68 -11.26
CA LEU A 303 6.11 2.86 -12.71
C LEU A 303 4.89 3.68 -13.15
N GLU A 304 4.06 4.14 -12.23
CA GLU A 304 2.81 4.86 -12.53
C GLU A 304 2.98 6.06 -13.48
N ASN A 305 4.08 6.79 -13.37
CA ASN A 305 4.38 7.95 -14.19
C ASN A 305 5.42 7.67 -15.29
N TYR A 306 5.76 6.40 -15.51
CA TYR A 306 6.73 6.02 -16.53
C TYR A 306 6.02 5.73 -17.85
N GLU A 307 6.12 6.65 -18.82
CA GLU A 307 5.38 6.59 -20.09
C GLU A 307 5.68 5.33 -20.92
N ARG A 308 6.89 4.80 -20.80
CA ARG A 308 7.34 3.60 -21.53
C ARG A 308 6.87 2.29 -20.89
N PHE A 309 6.34 2.32 -19.67
CA PHE A 309 5.75 1.13 -19.06
C PHE A 309 4.54 0.68 -19.88
N ASN A 310 4.73 -0.32 -20.71
CA ASN A 310 3.71 -0.78 -21.66
C ASN A 310 2.72 -1.72 -20.99
N TYR A 311 1.52 -1.20 -20.72
CA TYR A 311 0.39 -1.99 -20.21
C TYR A 311 -0.23 -2.91 -21.29
N GLU A 312 0.21 -2.89 -22.55
CA GLU A 312 -0.36 -3.75 -23.59
C GLU A 312 -0.19 -5.23 -23.29
N ASN A 313 0.86 -5.62 -22.59
CA ASN A 313 1.02 -6.99 -22.10
C ASN A 313 0.09 -7.34 -20.92
N LYS A 314 -0.61 -6.35 -20.34
CA LYS A 314 -1.58 -6.47 -19.25
C LYS A 314 -2.96 -5.95 -19.67
N LEU A 315 -3.23 -5.91 -20.96
CA LEU A 315 -4.54 -5.52 -21.48
C LEU A 315 -5.57 -6.59 -21.07
N TRP A 316 -6.39 -6.21 -20.10
CA TRP A 316 -7.54 -7.05 -19.73
C TRP A 316 -8.64 -6.85 -20.75
N THR A 317 -8.88 -7.87 -21.60
CA THR A 317 -9.96 -7.83 -22.60
C THR A 317 -11.24 -8.39 -21.98
N ILE A 318 -12.30 -7.60 -22.00
CA ILE A 318 -13.63 -7.98 -21.54
C ILE A 318 -14.54 -8.00 -22.75
N ASP A 319 -15.01 -9.17 -23.13
CA ASP A 319 -15.93 -9.39 -24.27
C ASP A 319 -17.34 -9.60 -23.74
N VAL A 320 -18.28 -8.74 -24.15
CA VAL A 320 -19.66 -8.78 -23.67
C VAL A 320 -20.65 -8.75 -24.83
N ASP A 321 -21.45 -9.80 -24.98
CA ASP A 321 -22.65 -9.75 -25.84
C ASP A 321 -23.82 -9.18 -25.04
N ILE A 322 -24.29 -8.01 -25.42
CA ILE A 322 -25.39 -7.30 -24.74
C ILE A 322 -26.75 -8.01 -24.84
N ASN A 323 -26.85 -9.06 -25.65
CA ASN A 323 -28.08 -9.89 -25.75
C ASN A 323 -28.14 -10.96 -24.67
N ASN A 324 -27.03 -11.21 -23.93
CA ASN A 324 -27.03 -12.10 -22.81
C ASN A 324 -27.93 -11.56 -21.68
N ASN A 325 -28.49 -12.48 -20.90
CA ASN A 325 -29.27 -12.17 -19.71
C ASN A 325 -28.98 -13.23 -18.67
N ILE A 326 -28.22 -12.88 -17.65
CA ILE A 326 -27.80 -13.83 -16.60
C ILE A 326 -28.85 -13.83 -15.50
N GLU A 327 -29.16 -12.68 -14.93
CA GLU A 327 -30.07 -12.51 -13.81
C GLU A 327 -30.60 -11.08 -13.73
N LYS A 328 -31.63 -10.83 -12.91
CA LYS A 328 -32.05 -9.46 -12.60
C LYS A 328 -31.05 -8.84 -11.64
N TYR A 329 -30.66 -7.60 -11.90
CA TYR A 329 -29.78 -6.87 -11.00
C TYR A 329 -30.43 -6.72 -9.63
N SER A 330 -29.69 -7.10 -8.58
CA SER A 330 -30.11 -6.99 -7.19
C SER A 330 -29.60 -5.69 -6.59
N ASP A 331 -30.48 -4.89 -6.06
CA ASP A 331 -30.18 -3.61 -5.40
C ASP A 331 -30.20 -3.74 -3.85
N LYS A 332 -29.98 -4.94 -3.33
CA LYS A 332 -29.94 -5.21 -1.88
C LYS A 332 -28.96 -4.32 -1.11
N PHE A 333 -27.93 -3.79 -1.76
CA PHE A 333 -27.00 -2.84 -1.15
C PHE A 333 -27.69 -1.57 -0.62
N ARG A 334 -28.90 -1.26 -1.12
CA ARG A 334 -29.74 -0.13 -0.68
C ARG A 334 -30.81 -0.51 0.35
N GLU A 335 -30.83 -1.76 0.80
CA GLU A 335 -31.89 -2.20 1.71
C GLU A 335 -31.78 -1.50 3.06
N ILE A 336 -30.58 -1.39 3.62
CA ILE A 336 -30.37 -0.80 4.96
C ILE A 336 -29.14 0.11 4.96
N ILE A 337 -29.26 1.27 5.61
CA ILE A 337 -28.16 2.14 6.01
C ILE A 337 -28.24 2.42 7.52
N SER A 338 -27.12 2.34 8.25
CA SER A 338 -27.11 2.67 9.68
C SER A 338 -27.07 4.19 9.88
N LEU A 339 -27.93 4.71 10.76
CA LEU A 339 -28.04 6.13 11.10
C LEU A 339 -27.38 6.46 12.44
N GLY A 340 -27.09 5.45 13.28
CA GLY A 340 -26.57 5.63 14.62
C GLY A 340 -27.64 5.98 15.64
N ASP A 341 -27.31 6.82 16.62
CA ASP A 341 -28.22 7.22 17.70
C ASP A 341 -29.39 8.08 17.15
N ILE A 342 -30.60 7.74 17.56
CA ILE A 342 -31.79 8.52 17.20
C ILE A 342 -31.64 10.01 17.52
N PHE A 343 -30.88 10.37 18.57
CA PHE A 343 -30.66 11.76 18.97
C PHE A 343 -29.89 12.56 17.90
N ASP A 344 -29.00 11.90 17.14
CA ASP A 344 -28.25 12.54 16.06
C ASP A 344 -29.16 13.02 14.93
N LEU A 345 -30.33 12.39 14.77
CA LEU A 345 -31.37 12.78 13.80
C LEU A 345 -32.19 14.01 14.25
N MET A 346 -31.95 14.54 15.46
CA MET A 346 -32.48 15.83 15.89
C MET A 346 -31.63 17.01 15.44
N ILE A 347 -30.40 16.75 14.96
CA ILE A 347 -29.45 17.75 14.46
C ILE A 347 -29.82 18.08 13.01
N GLU A 348 -30.00 19.38 12.70
CA GLU A 348 -30.47 19.80 11.37
C GLU A 348 -29.46 19.49 10.26
N ASP A 349 -28.16 19.68 10.54
CA ASP A 349 -27.09 19.37 9.58
C ASP A 349 -27.11 17.88 9.18
N ASN A 350 -27.35 16.97 10.13
CA ASN A 350 -27.45 15.53 9.85
C ASN A 350 -28.71 15.19 9.03
N LYS A 351 -29.80 15.94 9.20
CA LYS A 351 -31.01 15.78 8.38
C LYS A 351 -30.76 16.22 6.94
N ASP A 352 -30.09 17.36 6.74
CA ASP A 352 -29.75 17.87 5.41
C ASP A 352 -28.85 16.89 4.67
N ILE A 353 -27.84 16.30 5.35
CA ILE A 353 -26.98 15.23 4.82
C ILE A 353 -27.81 14.02 4.42
N LEU A 354 -28.72 13.58 5.29
CA LEU A 354 -29.53 12.39 5.04
C LEU A 354 -30.54 12.59 3.92
N GLU A 355 -31.14 13.80 3.80
CA GLU A 355 -32.01 14.16 2.70
C GLU A 355 -31.24 14.14 1.36
N SER A 356 -30.03 14.71 1.32
CA SER A 356 -29.17 14.68 0.13
C SER A 356 -28.80 13.24 -0.24
N LEU A 357 -28.41 12.43 0.73
CA LEU A 357 -28.08 11.01 0.56
C LEU A 357 -29.27 10.23 -0.04
N GLN A 358 -30.46 10.45 0.50
CA GLN A 358 -31.67 9.76 0.09
C GLN A 358 -32.09 10.15 -1.33
N ASN A 359 -32.00 11.43 -1.70
CA ASN A 359 -32.26 11.92 -3.04
C ASN A 359 -31.33 11.30 -4.12
N GLU A 360 -30.08 10.98 -3.77
CA GLU A 360 -29.10 10.51 -4.73
C GLU A 360 -28.99 8.98 -4.80
N ILE A 361 -29.12 8.26 -3.68
CA ILE A 361 -28.92 6.81 -3.58
C ILE A 361 -30.22 6.07 -3.31
N HIS A 362 -31.08 6.60 -2.45
CA HIS A 362 -32.40 6.08 -2.08
C HIS A 362 -32.34 4.72 -1.36
N PHE A 363 -32.02 4.73 -0.07
CA PHE A 363 -32.07 3.56 0.80
C PHE A 363 -33.51 3.25 1.20
N GLU A 364 -33.82 1.98 1.44
CA GLU A 364 -35.16 1.55 1.86
C GLU A 364 -35.37 1.71 3.36
N TYR A 365 -34.41 1.28 4.17
CA TYR A 365 -34.46 1.35 5.63
C TYR A 365 -33.28 2.14 6.21
N GLY A 366 -33.60 3.02 7.18
CA GLY A 366 -32.64 3.65 8.07
C GLY A 366 -32.59 2.91 9.41
N ARG A 367 -31.47 2.25 9.72
CA ARG A 367 -31.29 1.56 11.00
C ARG A 367 -30.95 2.57 12.08
N ILE A 368 -31.75 2.58 13.15
CA ILE A 368 -31.68 3.52 14.26
C ILE A 368 -31.29 2.76 15.52
N GLU A 369 -30.18 3.17 16.12
CA GLU A 369 -29.70 2.67 17.40
C GLU A 369 -30.23 3.56 18.56
N TYR A 370 -30.20 3.07 19.78
CA TYR A 370 -30.57 3.78 21.00
C TYR A 370 -31.95 4.46 20.94
N PHE A 371 -32.90 3.86 20.24
CA PHE A 371 -34.23 4.41 19.95
C PHE A 371 -35.01 4.76 21.22
N PHE A 372 -34.91 3.94 22.27
CA PHE A 372 -35.59 4.14 23.56
C PHE A 372 -34.71 4.80 24.62
N HIS A 373 -33.58 5.43 24.21
CA HIS A 373 -32.65 6.03 25.15
C HIS A 373 -33.22 7.29 25.83
N ASN A 374 -32.80 7.51 27.09
CA ASN A 374 -33.24 8.65 27.91
C ASN A 374 -32.96 10.04 27.30
N ASN A 375 -31.96 10.16 26.41
CA ASN A 375 -31.62 11.39 25.70
C ASN A 375 -32.78 11.95 24.88
N MET A 376 -33.65 11.08 24.39
CA MET A 376 -34.88 11.50 23.70
C MET A 376 -35.97 12.00 24.63
N GLY A 377 -35.79 11.88 25.97
CA GLY A 377 -36.77 12.30 26.97
C GLY A 377 -38.09 11.51 26.87
N ILE A 378 -38.00 10.22 26.48
CA ILE A 378 -39.15 9.34 26.35
C ILE A 378 -39.78 9.06 27.70
N PHE A 379 -38.96 8.69 28.70
CA PHE A 379 -39.41 8.34 30.03
C PHE A 379 -39.38 9.58 30.95
N LYS A 380 -40.52 10.22 31.16
CA LYS A 380 -40.64 11.36 32.06
C LYS A 380 -41.09 10.96 33.51
N SER A 381 -41.76 9.85 33.64
CA SER A 381 -42.12 9.20 34.89
C SER A 381 -42.39 7.72 34.61
N SER A 382 -42.53 6.87 35.65
CA SER A 382 -42.81 5.44 35.50
C SER A 382 -44.06 5.15 34.66
N ASP A 383 -45.02 6.08 34.61
CA ASP A 383 -46.31 5.85 33.97
C ASP A 383 -46.56 6.69 32.72
N PHE A 384 -45.61 7.53 32.32
CA PHE A 384 -45.79 8.44 31.17
C PHE A 384 -44.63 8.40 30.19
N ILE A 385 -44.90 7.87 28.98
CA ILE A 385 -43.98 7.80 27.85
C ILE A 385 -44.28 8.94 26.87
N ASN A 386 -43.27 9.73 26.55
CA ASN A 386 -43.42 10.92 25.68
C ASN A 386 -42.78 10.67 24.31
N TRP A 387 -43.59 10.49 23.29
CA TRP A 387 -43.16 10.18 21.91
C TRP A 387 -42.93 11.42 21.02
N ASN A 388 -43.09 12.66 21.52
CA ASN A 388 -43.06 13.87 20.67
C ASN A 388 -41.75 14.02 19.86
N ARG A 389 -40.59 13.77 20.46
CA ARG A 389 -39.30 13.87 19.74
C ARG A 389 -39.13 12.74 18.74
N VAL A 390 -39.51 11.53 19.14
CA VAL A 390 -39.51 10.38 18.25
C VAL A 390 -40.43 10.63 17.05
N LYS A 391 -41.60 11.20 17.29
CA LYS A 391 -42.52 11.60 16.23
C LYS A 391 -41.85 12.53 15.22
N THR A 392 -41.15 13.57 15.68
CA THR A 392 -40.44 14.51 14.79
C THR A 392 -39.41 13.81 13.91
N VAL A 393 -38.65 12.84 14.46
CA VAL A 393 -37.70 12.05 13.69
C VAL A 393 -38.39 11.18 12.66
N LEU A 394 -39.45 10.47 13.03
CA LEU A 394 -40.18 9.59 12.13
C LEU A 394 -40.90 10.38 11.03
N GLU A 395 -41.42 11.59 11.33
CA GLU A 395 -42.00 12.51 10.34
C GLU A 395 -40.96 12.95 9.31
N PHE A 396 -39.76 13.27 9.76
CA PHE A 396 -38.64 13.61 8.89
C PHE A 396 -38.26 12.41 7.99
N MET A 397 -38.07 11.22 8.57
CA MET A 397 -37.74 10.03 7.79
C MET A 397 -38.79 9.72 6.72
N ALA A 398 -40.06 9.89 7.08
CA ALA A 398 -41.15 9.73 6.11
C ALA A 398 -41.11 10.76 4.98
N SER A 399 -40.77 12.01 5.28
CA SER A 399 -40.67 13.07 4.28
C SER A 399 -39.61 12.80 3.20
N ILE A 400 -38.59 11.99 3.55
CA ILE A 400 -37.52 11.55 2.64
C ILE A 400 -37.70 10.10 2.14
N GLU A 401 -38.86 9.49 2.35
CA GLU A 401 -39.18 8.11 1.96
C GLU A 401 -38.23 7.05 2.54
N LEU A 402 -37.69 7.24 3.74
CA LEU A 402 -36.81 6.33 4.44
C LEU A 402 -37.57 5.61 5.56
N LYS A 403 -37.71 4.29 5.45
CA LYS A 403 -38.42 3.47 6.43
C LYS A 403 -37.58 3.25 7.70
N PRO A 404 -38.15 3.27 8.91
CA PRO A 404 -37.40 3.03 10.13
C PRO A 404 -37.15 1.54 10.38
N LEU A 405 -35.91 1.18 10.67
CA LEU A 405 -35.49 -0.08 11.25
C LEU A 405 -34.96 0.18 12.65
N ILE A 406 -35.71 -0.20 13.66
CA ILE A 406 -35.48 0.13 15.06
C ILE A 406 -34.66 -0.99 15.72
N VAL A 407 -33.47 -0.66 16.22
CA VAL A 407 -32.67 -1.59 17.01
C VAL A 407 -33.16 -1.55 18.46
N ILE A 408 -33.44 -2.74 19.00
CA ILE A 408 -33.70 -2.91 20.42
C ILE A 408 -32.38 -3.15 21.12
N ASP A 409 -31.89 -2.11 21.76
CA ASP A 409 -30.61 -2.11 22.48
C ASP A 409 -30.78 -2.59 23.92
N ASN A 410 -29.66 -2.82 24.60
CA ASN A 410 -29.67 -3.17 26.01
C ASN A 410 -29.82 -1.90 26.86
N TYR A 411 -30.99 -1.72 27.47
CA TYR A 411 -31.34 -0.57 28.33
C TYR A 411 -31.39 -0.91 29.81
N ASP A 412 -30.92 -2.09 30.19
CA ASP A 412 -31.11 -2.67 31.56
C ASP A 412 -32.58 -2.76 31.96
N PHE A 413 -33.45 -2.99 30.97
CA PHE A 413 -34.86 -3.21 31.16
C PHE A 413 -35.19 -4.69 31.47
N GLU A 414 -36.24 -4.93 32.29
CA GLU A 414 -36.88 -6.23 32.34
C GLU A 414 -37.70 -6.45 31.07
N ILE A 415 -38.07 -7.69 30.79
CA ILE A 415 -38.82 -8.04 29.56
C ILE A 415 -40.16 -7.30 29.45
N GLU A 416 -40.84 -7.12 30.59
CA GLU A 416 -42.10 -6.39 30.68
C GLU A 416 -41.98 -4.94 30.27
N ASP A 417 -40.86 -4.29 30.61
CA ASP A 417 -40.57 -2.88 30.22
C ASP A 417 -40.38 -2.75 28.73
N TYR A 418 -39.65 -3.69 28.10
CA TYR A 418 -39.51 -3.71 26.65
C TYR A 418 -40.85 -3.85 25.94
N ILE A 419 -41.67 -4.83 26.38
CA ILE A 419 -42.98 -5.09 25.79
C ILE A 419 -43.88 -3.87 25.97
N HIS A 420 -43.96 -3.33 27.20
CA HIS A 420 -44.75 -2.14 27.49
C HIS A 420 -44.36 -0.94 26.64
N THR A 421 -43.07 -0.68 26.46
CA THR A 421 -42.57 0.39 25.64
C THR A 421 -42.96 0.22 24.17
N ILE A 422 -42.82 -0.98 23.60
CA ILE A 422 -43.19 -1.29 22.23
C ILE A 422 -44.72 -1.16 22.03
N GLU A 423 -45.52 -1.63 22.99
CA GLU A 423 -46.98 -1.49 22.95
C GLU A 423 -47.43 -0.04 23.04
N SER A 424 -46.80 0.75 23.91
CA SER A 424 -47.03 2.19 24.01
C SER A 424 -46.67 2.93 22.69
N PHE A 425 -45.54 2.54 22.07
CA PHE A 425 -45.17 3.03 20.76
C PHE A 425 -46.24 2.73 19.71
N HIS A 426 -46.70 1.46 19.66
CA HIS A 426 -47.74 1.06 18.73
C HIS A 426 -49.05 1.81 18.97
N SER A 427 -49.47 1.93 20.23
CA SER A 427 -50.72 2.63 20.58
C SER A 427 -50.69 4.09 20.18
N TYR A 428 -49.59 4.80 20.52
CA TYR A 428 -49.45 6.20 20.22
C TYR A 428 -49.46 6.50 18.69
N PHE A 429 -48.70 5.73 17.92
CA PHE A 429 -48.58 5.96 16.49
C PHE A 429 -49.76 5.42 15.66
N SER A 430 -50.53 4.45 16.19
CA SER A 430 -51.76 3.98 15.54
C SER A 430 -52.90 4.98 15.64
N GLU A 431 -52.90 5.87 16.63
CA GLU A 431 -53.92 6.94 16.78
C GLU A 431 -53.65 8.14 15.89
N ILE A 432 -52.42 8.28 15.44
CA ILE A 432 -52.02 9.38 14.54
C ILE A 432 -51.96 8.80 13.14
N GLU A 433 -53.02 8.75 12.35
CA GLU A 433 -53.08 8.27 10.95
C GLU A 433 -51.72 8.22 10.20
N TYR A 434 -50.76 7.45 10.69
CA TYR A 434 -49.40 7.37 10.15
C TYR A 434 -49.31 6.19 9.17
N TYR A 435 -48.99 6.48 7.90
CA TYR A 435 -48.90 5.55 6.77
C TYR A 435 -47.86 4.44 6.96
N TYR A 436 -46.93 4.49 7.91
CA TYR A 436 -45.73 3.65 7.93
C TYR A 436 -45.54 2.78 9.18
N LEU A 437 -46.51 2.66 10.05
CA LEU A 437 -46.42 1.63 11.10
C LEU A 437 -46.31 0.23 10.52
N SER A 438 -46.89 -0.02 9.32
CA SER A 438 -46.73 -1.26 8.58
C SER A 438 -45.31 -1.48 8.06
N ASP A 439 -44.54 -0.40 7.89
CA ASP A 439 -43.20 -0.39 7.32
C ASP A 439 -42.09 -0.36 8.39
N VAL A 440 -42.46 -0.19 9.67
CA VAL A 440 -41.53 -0.27 10.78
C VAL A 440 -41.06 -1.70 10.96
N LYS A 441 -39.74 -1.90 10.95
CA LYS A 441 -39.13 -3.18 11.33
C LYS A 441 -38.31 -3.00 12.61
N PHE A 442 -38.18 -4.11 13.33
CA PHE A 442 -37.33 -4.17 14.52
C PHE A 442 -36.16 -5.15 14.30
N GLN A 443 -35.08 -4.92 15.01
CA GLN A 443 -33.89 -5.77 15.01
C GLN A 443 -33.34 -5.86 16.43
N LEU A 444 -32.94 -7.07 16.86
CA LEU A 444 -32.39 -7.28 18.20
C LEU A 444 -30.89 -6.97 18.19
N ASN A 445 -30.41 -6.25 19.20
CA ASN A 445 -28.99 -6.07 19.42
C ASN A 445 -28.37 -7.36 19.97
N SER A 446 -27.18 -7.72 19.47
CA SER A 446 -26.43 -8.91 19.91
C SER A 446 -26.02 -8.87 21.38
N THR A 447 -25.97 -7.69 21.99
CA THR A 447 -25.61 -7.47 23.41
C THR A 447 -26.74 -7.82 24.39
N LEU A 448 -27.98 -7.99 23.92
CA LEU A 448 -29.10 -8.43 24.76
C LEU A 448 -28.86 -9.84 25.30
N SER A 449 -29.37 -10.14 26.51
CA SER A 449 -29.35 -11.49 27.08
C SER A 449 -30.14 -12.48 26.23
N LEU A 450 -29.75 -13.76 26.26
CA LEU A 450 -30.48 -14.80 25.51
C LEU A 450 -31.95 -14.91 25.94
N GLU A 451 -32.23 -14.75 27.25
CA GLU A 451 -33.56 -14.81 27.80
C GLU A 451 -34.46 -13.69 27.24
N ILE A 452 -33.98 -12.46 27.23
CA ILE A 452 -34.72 -11.31 26.67
C ILE A 452 -34.94 -11.51 25.17
N LYS A 453 -33.92 -11.98 24.44
CA LYS A 453 -34.04 -12.24 22.98
C LYS A 453 -35.12 -13.28 22.67
N GLU A 454 -35.17 -14.40 23.43
CA GLU A 454 -36.16 -15.45 23.21
C GLU A 454 -37.59 -14.96 23.49
N GLU A 455 -37.78 -14.19 24.55
CA GLU A 455 -39.11 -13.65 24.89
C GLU A 455 -39.56 -12.57 23.89
N LEU A 456 -38.65 -11.68 23.45
CA LEU A 456 -38.95 -10.71 22.41
C LEU A 456 -39.27 -11.38 21.07
N ARG A 457 -38.57 -12.43 20.66
CA ARG A 457 -38.92 -13.21 19.46
C ARG A 457 -40.32 -13.83 19.57
N LYS A 458 -40.67 -14.37 20.71
CA LYS A 458 -42.03 -14.89 20.95
C LYS A 458 -43.09 -13.77 20.84
N TYR A 459 -42.81 -12.61 21.42
CA TYR A 459 -43.68 -11.44 21.35
C TYR A 459 -43.88 -10.98 19.90
N PHE A 460 -42.80 -10.81 19.14
CA PHE A 460 -42.86 -10.35 17.76
C PHE A 460 -43.58 -11.32 16.81
N ASN A 461 -43.44 -12.65 17.05
CA ASN A 461 -44.18 -13.66 16.27
C ASN A 461 -45.72 -13.53 16.42
N ASN A 462 -46.19 -12.92 17.48
CA ASN A 462 -47.60 -12.67 17.74
C ASN A 462 -48.02 -11.20 17.56
N SER A 463 -47.09 -10.32 17.26
CA SER A 463 -47.30 -8.92 17.11
C SER A 463 -47.58 -8.53 15.65
N LYS A 464 -47.95 -7.26 15.41
CA LYS A 464 -48.14 -6.69 14.07
C LYS A 464 -46.82 -6.20 13.44
N PHE A 465 -45.75 -6.09 14.22
CA PHE A 465 -44.47 -5.64 13.77
C PHE A 465 -43.61 -6.78 13.22
N SER A 466 -42.78 -6.45 12.21
CA SER A 466 -41.82 -7.37 11.64
C SER A 466 -40.49 -7.29 12.40
N LEU A 467 -39.93 -8.44 12.79
CA LEU A 467 -38.60 -8.57 13.37
C LEU A 467 -37.64 -9.15 12.31
N LEU A 468 -36.50 -8.55 12.12
CA LEU A 468 -35.42 -9.14 11.32
C LEU A 468 -34.81 -10.33 12.09
N GLU A 469 -34.53 -11.43 11.36
CA GLU A 469 -33.93 -12.63 11.95
C GLU A 469 -32.49 -12.40 12.39
N GLU A 470 -31.74 -11.60 11.62
CA GLU A 470 -30.34 -11.29 11.91
C GLU A 470 -30.23 -10.29 13.07
N GLU A 471 -29.31 -10.57 13.99
CA GLU A 471 -29.03 -9.68 15.11
C GLU A 471 -28.10 -8.55 14.68
N PHE A 472 -28.33 -7.35 15.21
CA PHE A 472 -27.42 -6.22 15.02
C PHE A 472 -26.21 -6.36 15.93
N VAL A 473 -25.00 -6.29 15.35
CA VAL A 473 -23.75 -6.24 16.09
C VAL A 473 -23.26 -4.79 16.11
N PRO A 474 -23.22 -4.14 17.28
CA PRO A 474 -22.75 -2.77 17.39
C PRO A 474 -21.29 -2.66 16.96
N PHE A 475 -20.98 -1.64 16.17
CA PHE A 475 -19.64 -1.38 15.69
C PHE A 475 -19.18 0.00 16.13
N LYS A 476 -18.05 0.08 16.85
CA LYS A 476 -17.54 1.32 17.43
C LYS A 476 -16.06 1.58 17.14
N GLU A 477 -15.42 0.76 16.31
CA GLU A 477 -13.98 0.93 16.04
C GLU A 477 -13.72 2.03 15.02
N LEU A 478 -12.80 2.94 15.34
CA LEU A 478 -12.23 3.87 14.38
C LEU A 478 -11.13 3.16 13.57
N ASN A 479 -11.20 3.27 12.25
CA ASN A 479 -10.20 2.72 11.37
C ASN A 479 -9.93 3.71 10.23
N PRO A 480 -8.68 4.23 10.07
CA PRO A 480 -8.36 5.18 9.01
C PRO A 480 -8.73 4.70 7.60
N ILE A 481 -8.86 3.39 7.38
CA ILE A 481 -9.27 2.80 6.11
C ILE A 481 -10.65 3.30 5.68
N TYR A 482 -11.58 3.57 6.59
CA TYR A 482 -12.95 4.00 6.25
C TYR A 482 -13.00 5.31 5.48
N ASP A 483 -11.97 6.15 5.62
CA ASP A 483 -11.86 7.43 4.92
C ASP A 483 -11.23 7.30 3.53
N THR A 484 -10.57 6.18 3.24
CA THR A 484 -9.70 6.00 2.07
C THR A 484 -10.42 5.47 0.83
N ALA A 485 -9.77 5.62 -0.33
CA ALA A 485 -10.24 5.07 -1.60
C ALA A 485 -10.34 3.51 -1.61
N TYR A 486 -9.71 2.82 -0.66
CA TYR A 486 -9.83 1.35 -0.52
C TYR A 486 -11.27 0.88 -0.32
N MET A 487 -12.11 1.69 0.35
CA MET A 487 -13.50 1.36 0.60
C MET A 487 -14.31 1.22 -0.69
N LEU A 488 -13.89 1.88 -1.77
CA LEU A 488 -14.61 1.88 -3.04
C LEU A 488 -14.75 0.46 -3.64
N PRO A 489 -13.65 -0.22 -4.03
CA PRO A 489 -13.74 -1.57 -4.58
C PRO A 489 -14.24 -2.60 -3.55
N TYR A 490 -13.95 -2.41 -2.27
CA TYR A 490 -14.42 -3.30 -1.20
C TYR A 490 -15.95 -3.32 -1.11
N ILE A 491 -16.58 -2.15 -1.03
CA ILE A 491 -18.05 -2.04 -0.97
C ILE A 491 -18.68 -2.57 -2.26
N ILE A 492 -18.12 -2.21 -3.44
CA ILE A 492 -18.65 -2.66 -4.72
C ILE A 492 -18.61 -4.19 -4.82
N HIS A 493 -17.46 -4.79 -4.53
CA HIS A 493 -17.30 -6.25 -4.57
C HIS A 493 -18.21 -6.97 -3.57
N SER A 494 -18.25 -6.47 -2.31
CA SER A 494 -19.12 -7.01 -1.28
C SER A 494 -20.61 -6.98 -1.65
N SER A 495 -21.03 -5.90 -2.30
CA SER A 495 -22.43 -5.73 -2.74
C SER A 495 -22.83 -6.63 -3.91
N ILE A 496 -21.90 -6.94 -4.82
CA ILE A 496 -22.18 -7.69 -6.06
C ILE A 496 -22.01 -9.20 -5.88
N PHE A 497 -20.96 -9.64 -5.16
CA PHE A 497 -20.55 -11.03 -5.13
C PHE A 497 -20.71 -11.72 -3.78
N THR A 498 -20.21 -11.11 -2.71
CA THR A 498 -20.14 -11.79 -1.41
C THR A 498 -21.34 -11.51 -0.53
N HIS A 499 -22.10 -10.47 -0.83
CA HIS A 499 -23.24 -9.99 -0.01
C HIS A 499 -22.89 -9.92 1.48
N LYS A 500 -21.65 -9.45 1.78
CA LYS A 500 -21.19 -9.27 3.15
C LYS A 500 -22.04 -8.22 3.85
N ASP A 501 -22.22 -8.42 5.15
CA ASP A 501 -22.85 -7.42 5.99
C ASP A 501 -21.97 -6.15 6.04
N LEU A 502 -22.51 -5.05 5.50
CA LEU A 502 -21.92 -3.71 5.53
C LEU A 502 -22.55 -2.85 6.63
N SER A 503 -23.18 -3.46 7.63
CA SER A 503 -23.90 -2.78 8.71
C SER A 503 -23.03 -1.89 9.59
N PHE A 504 -21.70 -2.05 9.53
CA PHE A 504 -20.75 -1.14 10.18
C PHE A 504 -20.69 0.23 9.53
N LEU A 505 -21.09 0.38 8.24
CA LEU A 505 -21.13 1.66 7.57
C LEU A 505 -22.36 2.46 7.99
N ARG A 506 -22.14 3.75 8.30
CA ARG A 506 -23.17 4.71 8.71
C ARG A 506 -23.40 5.76 7.62
N ALA A 507 -24.54 6.42 7.66
CA ALA A 507 -24.85 7.51 6.73
C ALA A 507 -23.87 8.69 6.88
N PHE A 508 -23.53 9.05 8.12
CA PHE A 508 -22.64 10.15 8.43
C PHE A 508 -21.75 9.84 9.65
N ASP A 509 -20.63 10.53 9.75
CA ASP A 509 -19.76 10.46 10.93
C ASP A 509 -20.40 11.19 12.11
N VAL A 510 -20.25 10.61 13.29
CA VAL A 510 -20.60 11.25 14.57
C VAL A 510 -19.35 11.30 15.42
N ILE A 511 -19.00 12.51 15.88
CA ILE A 511 -17.87 12.69 16.80
C ILE A 511 -18.36 12.44 18.22
N GLU A 512 -17.94 11.32 18.83
CA GLU A 512 -18.16 11.09 20.25
C GLU A 512 -17.28 12.06 21.06
N LYS A 513 -17.90 12.85 21.95
CA LYS A 513 -17.23 13.91 22.73
C LYS A 513 -16.09 13.45 23.64
N GLU A 514 -15.95 12.14 23.83
CA GLU A 514 -14.95 11.54 24.71
C GLU A 514 -13.65 11.15 23.99
N ILE A 515 -13.58 11.28 22.66
CA ILE A 515 -12.42 10.88 21.86
C ILE A 515 -11.55 12.12 21.61
N TYR A 516 -10.32 12.13 22.15
CA TYR A 516 -9.29 13.10 21.79
C TYR A 516 -8.77 12.78 20.38
N LEU A 517 -9.17 13.59 19.40
CA LEU A 517 -8.78 13.41 18.00
C LEU A 517 -7.57 14.30 17.66
N ASN A 518 -6.61 13.72 16.97
CA ASN A 518 -5.45 14.46 16.45
C ASN A 518 -5.81 15.31 15.21
N ASN A 519 -6.92 15.00 14.55
CA ASN A 519 -7.49 15.82 13.48
C ASN A 519 -9.02 15.75 13.54
N GLU A 520 -9.68 16.81 13.05
CA GLU A 520 -11.13 16.93 13.06
C GLU A 520 -11.75 16.63 11.67
N VAL A 521 -10.94 16.32 10.65
CA VAL A 521 -11.43 16.19 9.26
C VAL A 521 -11.74 14.76 8.88
N PHE A 522 -10.74 13.87 9.00
CA PHE A 522 -10.88 12.44 8.69
C PHE A 522 -10.42 11.62 9.88
N ILE A 523 -11.38 11.18 10.65
CA ILE A 523 -11.15 10.57 11.98
C ILE A 523 -11.14 9.03 11.92
N GLY A 524 -11.36 8.45 10.74
CA GLY A 524 -11.49 7.01 10.60
C GLY A 524 -12.83 6.47 11.08
N ALA A 525 -13.87 7.30 11.16
CA ALA A 525 -15.22 6.84 11.48
C ALA A 525 -15.89 6.21 10.27
N SER A 526 -16.89 5.37 10.52
CA SER A 526 -17.51 4.52 9.50
C SER A 526 -18.62 5.22 8.68
N GLY A 527 -18.84 6.52 8.88
CA GLY A 527 -19.76 7.31 8.04
C GLY A 527 -19.30 7.35 6.58
N ILE A 528 -20.23 7.31 5.65
CA ILE A 528 -19.94 7.48 4.21
C ILE A 528 -19.84 8.97 3.82
N ILE A 529 -20.36 9.85 4.66
CA ILE A 529 -20.18 11.30 4.62
C ILE A 529 -19.62 11.73 5.97
N ASN A 530 -18.64 12.64 6.01
CA ASN A 530 -18.13 13.11 7.28
C ASN A 530 -19.05 14.17 7.91
N ASP A 531 -18.74 14.60 9.13
CA ASP A 531 -19.49 15.62 9.87
C ASP A 531 -19.45 17.03 9.27
N MET A 532 -18.60 17.26 8.27
CA MET A 532 -18.49 18.51 7.51
C MET A 532 -19.17 18.45 6.14
N ASP A 533 -20.07 17.49 5.91
CA ASP A 533 -20.74 17.19 4.63
C ASP A 533 -19.76 16.92 3.47
N ILE A 534 -18.58 16.34 3.77
CA ILE A 534 -17.64 15.90 2.76
C ILE A 534 -17.88 14.43 2.46
N ARG A 535 -18.20 14.13 1.20
CA ARG A 535 -18.43 12.77 0.72
C ARG A 535 -17.12 11.98 0.70
N LYS A 536 -17.12 10.80 1.31
CA LYS A 536 -15.98 9.87 1.29
C LYS A 536 -16.04 8.95 0.04
N PRO A 537 -14.96 8.26 -0.29
CA PRO A 537 -14.99 7.27 -1.37
C PRO A 537 -16.07 6.18 -1.19
N SER A 538 -16.37 5.79 0.05
CA SER A 538 -17.46 4.87 0.40
C SER A 538 -18.84 5.36 -0.06
N TYR A 539 -19.13 6.66 0.00
CA TYR A 539 -20.35 7.25 -0.58
C TYR A 539 -20.46 6.96 -2.06
N TYR A 540 -19.35 7.16 -2.79
CA TYR A 540 -19.35 6.97 -4.24
C TYR A 540 -19.45 5.52 -4.66
N ALA A 541 -19.05 4.57 -3.82
CA ALA A 541 -19.34 3.15 -4.08
C ALA A 541 -20.86 2.92 -4.19
N TYR A 542 -21.63 3.41 -3.23
CA TYR A 542 -23.10 3.33 -3.28
C TYR A 542 -23.68 4.15 -4.42
N TYR A 543 -23.15 5.33 -4.67
CA TYR A 543 -23.59 6.18 -5.79
C TYR A 543 -23.39 5.49 -7.15
N LEU A 544 -22.24 4.86 -7.39
CA LEU A 544 -21.97 4.14 -8.63
C LEU A 544 -22.87 2.90 -8.77
N LEU A 545 -23.06 2.14 -7.69
CA LEU A 545 -23.96 0.99 -7.65
C LEU A 545 -25.41 1.40 -7.93
N SER A 546 -25.87 2.56 -7.45
CA SER A 546 -27.22 3.07 -7.70
C SER A 546 -27.52 3.40 -9.16
N LYS A 547 -26.49 3.54 -10.01
CA LYS A 547 -26.63 3.76 -11.45
C LYS A 547 -26.77 2.47 -12.27
N LEU A 548 -26.62 1.33 -11.63
CA LEU A 548 -26.88 0.02 -12.26
C LEU A 548 -28.38 -0.30 -12.15
N SER A 549 -28.96 -0.86 -13.20
CA SER A 549 -30.38 -1.23 -13.23
C SER A 549 -30.68 -2.27 -14.30
N GLY A 550 -31.85 -2.91 -14.21
CA GLY A 550 -32.32 -3.87 -15.18
C GLY A 550 -31.75 -5.28 -15.00
N ASN A 551 -31.20 -5.87 -16.04
CA ASN A 551 -30.66 -7.23 -16.03
C ASN A 551 -29.14 -7.22 -16.13
N VAL A 552 -28.50 -8.14 -15.41
CA VAL A 552 -27.07 -8.40 -15.50
C VAL A 552 -26.80 -9.15 -16.81
N VAL A 553 -25.95 -8.58 -17.63
CA VAL A 553 -25.54 -9.11 -18.94
C VAL A 553 -24.24 -9.89 -18.82
N ALA A 554 -23.30 -9.37 -18.02
CA ALA A 554 -22.03 -10.00 -17.72
C ALA A 554 -21.54 -9.53 -16.34
N LYS A 555 -20.88 -10.40 -15.60
CA LYS A 555 -20.16 -10.06 -14.36
C LYS A 555 -19.01 -11.03 -14.12
N ASP A 556 -17.93 -10.51 -13.56
CA ASP A 556 -16.80 -11.28 -13.10
C ASP A 556 -16.00 -10.43 -12.09
N ASP A 557 -14.99 -10.99 -11.47
CA ASP A 557 -14.11 -10.25 -10.57
C ASP A 557 -13.59 -8.96 -11.22
N GLY A 558 -13.96 -7.83 -10.62
CA GLY A 558 -13.57 -6.50 -11.10
C GLY A 558 -14.52 -5.85 -12.11
N TYR A 559 -15.62 -6.47 -12.54
CA TYR A 559 -16.61 -5.79 -13.35
C TYR A 559 -18.04 -6.37 -13.26
N ILE A 560 -19.00 -5.52 -13.57
CA ILE A 560 -20.40 -5.88 -13.82
C ILE A 560 -20.96 -5.03 -14.97
N VAL A 561 -21.74 -5.67 -15.82
CA VAL A 561 -22.46 -5.02 -16.93
C VAL A 561 -23.94 -5.25 -16.76
N THR A 562 -24.71 -4.18 -16.74
CA THR A 562 -26.19 -4.24 -16.67
C THR A 562 -26.84 -3.56 -17.85
N LYS A 563 -28.04 -4.01 -18.18
CA LYS A 563 -28.88 -3.48 -19.28
C LYS A 563 -30.27 -3.17 -18.77
N ASP A 564 -30.69 -1.94 -18.95
CA ASP A 564 -32.06 -1.51 -18.74
C ASP A 564 -32.59 -0.87 -20.03
N ARG A 565 -33.49 -1.56 -20.71
CA ARG A 565 -33.98 -1.20 -22.06
C ARG A 565 -32.81 -0.99 -23.05
N ASP A 566 -32.58 0.26 -23.47
CA ASP A 566 -31.51 0.64 -24.40
C ASP A 566 -30.31 1.32 -23.69
N THR A 567 -30.30 1.32 -22.39
CA THR A 567 -29.20 1.88 -21.56
C THR A 567 -28.33 0.75 -21.05
N TYR A 568 -27.01 0.91 -21.17
CA TYR A 568 -26.02 -0.05 -20.62
C TYR A 568 -25.20 0.66 -19.57
N SER A 569 -25.08 0.02 -18.42
CA SER A 569 -24.24 0.51 -17.32
C SER A 569 -23.15 -0.53 -17.05
N ILE A 570 -21.90 -0.12 -17.16
CA ILE A 570 -20.72 -0.94 -16.93
C ILE A 570 -19.97 -0.35 -15.75
N LEU A 571 -19.82 -1.10 -14.68
CA LEU A 571 -19.02 -0.72 -13.53
C LEU A 571 -17.77 -1.60 -13.49
N LEU A 572 -16.61 -0.97 -13.69
CA LEU A 572 -15.29 -1.54 -13.56
C LEU A 572 -14.70 -1.11 -12.22
N TYR A 573 -14.06 -2.01 -11.48
CA TYR A 573 -13.42 -1.68 -10.23
C TYR A 573 -12.15 -2.51 -10.02
N THR A 574 -11.23 -2.01 -9.24
CA THR A 574 -10.00 -2.73 -8.95
C THR A 574 -10.29 -3.90 -8.02
N TYR A 575 -10.10 -5.10 -8.53
CA TYR A 575 -10.22 -6.33 -7.76
C TYR A 575 -8.83 -6.87 -7.40
N ASN A 576 -8.72 -7.36 -6.16
CA ASN A 576 -7.56 -8.06 -5.66
C ASN A 576 -8.06 -9.26 -4.85
N GLU A 577 -7.43 -10.42 -4.98
CA GLU A 577 -7.77 -11.65 -4.23
C GLU A 577 -7.80 -11.46 -2.72
N ASN A 578 -7.05 -10.48 -2.21
CA ASN A 578 -6.98 -10.14 -0.79
C ASN A 578 -7.94 -9.00 -0.39
N ILE A 579 -8.92 -8.63 -1.22
CA ILE A 579 -9.85 -7.53 -0.93
C ILE A 579 -10.61 -7.74 0.39
N ASP A 580 -10.83 -8.98 0.76
CA ASP A 580 -11.50 -9.36 2.01
C ASP A 580 -10.61 -9.21 3.25
N ASP A 581 -9.29 -9.15 3.08
CA ASP A 581 -8.31 -8.97 4.14
C ASP A 581 -7.87 -7.51 4.31
N LEU A 582 -8.57 -6.58 3.65
CA LEU A 582 -8.31 -5.15 3.69
C LEU A 582 -8.08 -4.61 5.11
N PHE A 583 -8.95 -5.02 6.04
CA PHE A 583 -8.88 -4.57 7.43
C PHE A 583 -7.78 -5.25 8.26
N LYS A 584 -7.21 -6.36 7.77
CA LYS A 584 -6.14 -7.08 8.46
C LYS A 584 -4.74 -6.61 8.06
N ASN A 585 -4.58 -6.12 6.82
CA ASN A 585 -3.28 -5.85 6.23
C ASN A 585 -3.31 -4.66 5.25
N SER A 586 -3.70 -3.47 5.73
CA SER A 586 -3.81 -2.26 4.90
C SER A 586 -2.50 -1.85 4.19
N SER A 587 -1.34 -2.16 4.77
CA SER A 587 -0.02 -1.88 4.18
C SER A 587 0.34 -2.76 2.98
N LYS A 588 -0.37 -3.88 2.76
CA LYS A 588 -0.07 -4.85 1.71
C LYS A 588 -0.86 -4.66 0.41
N LEU A 589 -1.86 -3.78 0.44
CA LEU A 589 -2.70 -3.54 -0.73
C LEU A 589 -2.02 -2.52 -1.64
N LYS A 590 -1.20 -3.00 -2.55
CA LYS A 590 -0.59 -2.16 -3.59
C LYS A 590 -1.56 -1.98 -4.75
N SER A 591 -1.73 -0.73 -5.16
CA SER A 591 -2.58 -0.36 -6.28
C SER A 591 -1.88 -0.70 -7.61
N ALA A 592 -2.51 -1.47 -8.47
CA ALA A 592 -2.05 -1.68 -9.84
C ALA A 592 -2.88 -0.83 -10.80
N GLU A 593 -2.24 -0.28 -11.83
CA GLU A 593 -2.96 0.28 -12.96
C GLU A 593 -3.25 -0.85 -13.96
N ARG A 594 -4.51 -0.97 -14.40
CA ARG A 594 -4.92 -1.95 -15.43
C ARG A 594 -5.49 -1.22 -16.62
N LYS A 595 -4.97 -1.49 -17.81
CA LYS A 595 -5.59 -1.07 -19.07
C LYS A 595 -6.64 -2.11 -19.47
N ILE A 596 -7.85 -1.65 -19.75
CA ILE A 596 -9.01 -2.50 -20.07
C ILE A 596 -9.46 -2.19 -21.49
N SER A 597 -9.62 -3.23 -22.30
CA SER A 597 -10.30 -3.20 -23.59
C SER A 597 -11.66 -3.87 -23.46
N LEU A 598 -12.70 -3.07 -23.35
CA LEU A 598 -14.08 -3.54 -23.26
C LEU A 598 -14.68 -3.60 -24.67
N ASN A 599 -15.04 -4.78 -25.12
CA ASN A 599 -15.69 -5.04 -26.40
C ASN A 599 -17.16 -5.35 -26.17
N LEU A 600 -18.05 -4.45 -26.56
CA LEU A 600 -19.50 -4.67 -26.49
C LEU A 600 -20.03 -5.03 -27.85
N PHE A 601 -20.55 -6.26 -27.99
CA PHE A 601 -21.13 -6.75 -29.23
C PHE A 601 -22.62 -6.41 -29.31
N ASN A 602 -23.09 -6.10 -30.50
CA ASN A 602 -24.52 -5.89 -30.84
C ASN A 602 -25.14 -4.62 -30.28
N VAL A 603 -24.38 -3.56 -29.96
CA VAL A 603 -24.94 -2.26 -29.56
C VAL A 603 -25.78 -1.67 -30.69
N PRO A 604 -27.10 -1.41 -30.50
CA PRO A 604 -28.04 -1.26 -31.64
C PRO A 604 -27.99 0.11 -32.31
N SER A 605 -27.46 1.13 -31.66
CA SER A 605 -27.59 2.53 -32.13
C SER A 605 -26.34 3.36 -31.84
N ASP A 606 -26.30 4.54 -32.45
CA ASP A 606 -25.38 5.60 -32.07
C ASP A 606 -25.60 5.95 -30.60
N SER A 607 -24.52 6.13 -29.85
CA SER A 607 -24.56 6.21 -28.38
C SER A 607 -23.72 7.34 -27.83
N ARG A 608 -24.24 7.98 -26.78
CA ARG A 608 -23.48 8.84 -25.89
C ARG A 608 -22.95 8.00 -24.75
N ILE A 609 -21.65 8.11 -24.50
CA ILE A 609 -20.94 7.39 -23.44
C ILE A 609 -20.52 8.42 -22.41
N THR A 610 -20.86 8.16 -21.15
CA THR A 610 -20.44 8.98 -20.01
C THR A 610 -19.60 8.13 -19.07
N PHE A 611 -18.41 8.60 -18.75
CA PHE A 611 -17.50 7.97 -17.78
C PHE A 611 -17.58 8.73 -16.46
N TYR A 612 -17.60 8.00 -15.37
CA TYR A 612 -17.40 8.49 -14.01
C TYR A 612 -16.19 7.76 -13.44
N GLU A 613 -15.11 8.48 -13.22
CA GLU A 613 -13.85 7.91 -12.72
C GLU A 613 -13.60 8.37 -11.29
N ILE A 614 -13.29 7.43 -10.40
CA ILE A 614 -12.87 7.69 -9.03
C ILE A 614 -11.66 6.81 -8.72
N ASN A 615 -10.63 7.42 -8.16
CA ASN A 615 -9.45 6.75 -7.65
C ASN A 615 -8.72 7.67 -6.66
N GLN A 616 -7.59 7.26 -6.13
CA GLN A 616 -6.79 8.05 -5.19
C GLN A 616 -6.35 9.42 -5.72
N LYS A 617 -6.27 9.62 -7.05
CA LYS A 617 -5.88 10.89 -7.68
C LYS A 617 -7.08 11.76 -8.06
N VAL A 618 -8.28 11.17 -8.12
CA VAL A 618 -9.49 11.82 -8.63
C VAL A 618 -10.70 11.35 -7.84
N GLY A 619 -11.45 12.29 -7.26
CA GLY A 619 -12.70 12.02 -6.57
C GLY A 619 -12.58 11.43 -5.16
N SER A 620 -11.36 11.28 -4.63
CA SER A 620 -11.12 10.87 -3.25
C SER A 620 -10.83 12.08 -2.37
N SER A 621 -11.78 12.45 -1.54
CA SER A 621 -11.65 13.56 -0.59
C SER A 621 -10.48 13.37 0.38
N TYR A 622 -10.30 12.15 0.86
CA TYR A 622 -9.19 11.81 1.75
C TYR A 622 -7.82 12.03 1.11
N ASP A 623 -7.60 11.54 -0.11
CA ASP A 623 -6.32 11.69 -0.80
C ASP A 623 -6.03 13.15 -1.18
N TYR A 624 -7.06 13.95 -1.46
CA TYR A 624 -6.92 15.40 -1.61
C TYR A 624 -6.51 16.08 -0.30
N TRP A 625 -7.13 15.71 0.83
CA TRP A 625 -6.75 16.20 2.15
C TRP A 625 -5.30 15.84 2.50
N VAL A 626 -4.86 14.61 2.16
CA VAL A 626 -3.45 14.20 2.30
C VAL A 626 -2.54 15.09 1.46
N SER A 627 -2.90 15.39 0.20
CA SER A 627 -2.11 16.26 -0.67
C SER A 627 -2.07 17.73 -0.23
N MET A 628 -3.05 18.17 0.59
CA MET A 628 -3.06 19.48 1.23
C MET A 628 -2.15 19.55 2.47
N GLY A 629 -1.46 18.46 2.82
CA GLY A 629 -0.59 18.37 4.00
C GLY A 629 -1.32 17.98 5.29
N LYS A 630 -2.48 17.34 5.19
CA LYS A 630 -3.30 16.85 6.33
C LYS A 630 -3.59 17.94 7.36
N PRO A 631 -4.20 19.09 6.99
CA PRO A 631 -4.54 20.12 7.96
C PRO A 631 -5.45 19.56 9.05
N GLU A 632 -5.15 19.88 10.32
CA GLU A 632 -5.96 19.42 11.47
C GLU A 632 -7.37 20.01 11.44
N ARG A 633 -7.53 21.20 10.89
CA ARG A 633 -8.79 21.92 10.70
C ARG A 633 -8.83 22.55 9.32
N LEU A 634 -10.02 22.60 8.75
CA LEU A 634 -10.25 23.23 7.45
C LEU A 634 -10.86 24.62 7.62
N ASN A 635 -10.38 25.59 6.88
CA ASN A 635 -11.10 26.84 6.68
C ASN A 635 -12.22 26.66 5.63
N LYS A 636 -13.07 27.68 5.48
CA LYS A 636 -14.23 27.60 4.57
C LYS A 636 -13.85 27.36 3.10
N GLU A 637 -12.73 27.93 2.63
CA GLU A 637 -12.23 27.75 1.27
C GLU A 637 -11.71 26.32 1.07
N GLU A 638 -10.96 25.79 2.01
CA GLU A 638 -10.45 24.42 2.00
C GLU A 638 -11.58 23.39 2.03
N MET A 639 -12.63 23.61 2.84
CA MET A 639 -13.83 22.77 2.85
C MET A 639 -14.51 22.76 1.49
N GLU A 640 -14.67 23.92 0.85
CA GLU A 640 -15.30 24.03 -0.48
C GLU A 640 -14.44 23.35 -1.56
N ILE A 641 -13.11 23.46 -1.47
CA ILE A 641 -12.19 22.77 -2.39
C ILE A 641 -12.32 21.26 -2.23
N LEU A 642 -12.28 20.72 -0.99
CA LEU A 642 -12.41 19.29 -0.72
C LEU A 642 -13.78 18.75 -1.16
N SER A 643 -14.86 19.45 -0.87
CA SER A 643 -16.21 19.05 -1.30
C SER A 643 -16.31 18.96 -2.82
N LYS A 644 -15.75 19.93 -3.56
CA LYS A 644 -15.73 19.91 -5.04
C LYS A 644 -14.79 18.82 -5.58
N ALA A 645 -13.63 18.63 -4.95
CA ALA A 645 -12.64 17.65 -5.36
C ALA A 645 -13.10 16.20 -5.10
N SER A 646 -14.02 16.01 -4.18
CA SER A 646 -14.60 14.68 -3.89
C SER A 646 -15.48 14.13 -5.01
N PHE A 647 -15.90 14.95 -5.98
CA PHE A 647 -16.77 14.49 -7.05
C PHE A 647 -16.02 13.66 -8.11
N PRO A 648 -16.62 12.59 -8.67
CA PRO A 648 -16.02 11.80 -9.75
C PRO A 648 -15.63 12.67 -10.94
N LYS A 649 -14.52 12.37 -11.58
CA LYS A 649 -14.20 12.95 -12.88
C LYS A 649 -15.18 12.44 -13.91
N ILE A 650 -15.84 13.37 -14.63
CA ILE A 650 -16.77 13.03 -15.70
C ILE A 650 -16.16 13.32 -17.07
N GLU A 651 -16.24 12.33 -17.97
CA GLU A 651 -15.83 12.46 -19.36
C GLU A 651 -16.98 12.00 -20.29
N PHE A 652 -17.17 12.70 -21.39
CA PHE A 652 -18.18 12.37 -22.38
C PHE A 652 -17.53 11.96 -23.70
N LYS A 653 -18.01 10.86 -24.27
CA LYS A 653 -17.65 10.41 -25.62
C LYS A 653 -18.91 10.14 -26.45
N TYR A 654 -18.74 10.14 -27.76
CA TYR A 654 -19.76 9.77 -28.70
C TYR A 654 -19.27 8.61 -29.56
N ALA A 655 -20.08 7.59 -29.72
CA ALA A 655 -19.80 6.45 -30.56
C ALA A 655 -20.90 6.26 -31.63
N LYS A 656 -20.47 6.04 -32.86
CA LYS A 656 -21.37 5.60 -33.93
C LYS A 656 -21.65 4.11 -33.80
N LYS A 657 -22.81 3.69 -34.30
CA LYS A 657 -23.19 2.30 -34.37
C LYS A 657 -22.10 1.48 -35.11
N SER A 658 -21.62 0.43 -34.48
CA SER A 658 -20.70 -0.52 -35.08
C SER A 658 -21.02 -1.95 -34.58
N PRO A 659 -20.59 -3.00 -35.31
CA PRO A 659 -20.78 -4.39 -34.84
C PRO A 659 -20.19 -4.64 -33.48
N VAL A 660 -19.06 -4.00 -33.16
CA VAL A 660 -18.38 -4.05 -31.87
C VAL A 660 -18.08 -2.62 -31.44
N LEU A 661 -18.57 -2.24 -30.28
CA LEU A 661 -18.16 -1.00 -29.61
C LEU A 661 -16.98 -1.30 -28.71
N ASN A 662 -15.78 -0.90 -29.14
CA ASN A 662 -14.57 -1.01 -28.33
C ASN A 662 -14.38 0.23 -27.49
N ILE A 663 -14.17 0.04 -26.19
CA ILE A 663 -13.89 1.10 -25.22
C ILE A 663 -12.59 0.76 -24.51
N ILE A 664 -11.58 1.61 -24.68
CA ILE A 664 -10.32 1.48 -23.95
C ILE A 664 -10.36 2.45 -22.78
N THR A 665 -10.12 1.92 -21.58
CA THR A 665 -10.04 2.70 -20.33
C THR A 665 -8.93 2.17 -19.43
N LYS A 666 -8.64 2.91 -18.37
CA LYS A 666 -7.64 2.52 -17.37
C LYS A 666 -8.27 2.56 -15.99
N LEU A 667 -8.09 1.52 -15.21
CA LEU A 667 -8.33 1.53 -13.77
C LEU A 667 -7.04 1.87 -13.05
N LYS A 668 -7.07 2.89 -12.20
CA LYS A 668 -5.90 3.38 -11.45
C LYS A 668 -6.11 3.17 -9.96
N GLY A 669 -5.09 2.64 -9.31
CA GLY A 669 -5.11 2.50 -7.87
C GLY A 669 -6.30 1.67 -7.38
N TYR A 670 -6.86 2.05 -6.23
CA TYR A 670 -8.11 1.51 -5.70
C TYR A 670 -9.29 2.29 -6.31
N GLY A 671 -9.46 2.14 -7.60
CA GLY A 671 -10.41 2.92 -8.36
C GLY A 671 -11.63 2.15 -8.80
N ALA A 672 -12.64 2.90 -9.23
CA ALA A 672 -13.78 2.42 -9.98
C ALA A 672 -14.10 3.37 -11.13
N THR A 673 -14.58 2.81 -12.23
CA THR A 673 -15.03 3.55 -13.40
C THR A 673 -16.42 3.05 -13.79
N LEU A 674 -17.41 3.94 -13.72
CA LEU A 674 -18.74 3.67 -14.26
C LEU A 674 -18.82 4.23 -15.67
N ILE A 675 -19.26 3.41 -16.62
CA ILE A 675 -19.48 3.77 -18.02
C ILE A 675 -20.97 3.63 -18.31
N LEU A 676 -21.62 4.75 -18.59
CA LEU A 676 -23.04 4.78 -18.98
C LEU A 676 -23.14 4.98 -20.48
N ILE A 677 -23.81 4.06 -21.18
CA ILE A 677 -24.06 4.12 -22.62
C ILE A 677 -25.54 4.31 -22.86
N LYS A 678 -25.91 5.43 -23.43
CA LYS A 678 -27.29 5.78 -23.74
C LYS A 678 -27.46 6.06 -25.24
N PRO A 679 -28.54 5.59 -25.88
CA PRO A 679 -28.77 5.88 -27.27
C PRO A 679 -28.93 7.40 -27.47
N THR A 680 -28.38 7.91 -28.56
CA THR A 680 -28.68 9.28 -28.99
C THR A 680 -30.08 9.27 -29.66
N LYS A 681 -31.02 9.97 -29.06
CA LYS A 681 -32.30 10.23 -29.74
C LYS A 681 -32.01 11.04 -31.03
N LYS A 682 -32.43 10.53 -32.18
CA LYS A 682 -32.46 11.29 -33.42
C LYS A 682 -33.45 12.43 -33.32
#